data_7b2b2d3615acc7b872c103d5562894e7
#
_entry.id   7b2b2d3615acc7b872c103d5562894e7
#
_cell.length_a   1.000
_cell.length_b   1.000
_cell.length_c   1.000
_cell.angle_alpha   90.00
_cell.angle_beta   90.00
_cell.angle_gamma   90.00
#
_symmetry.space_group_name_H-M   'P 1'
#
loop_
_entity.id
_entity.type
_entity.pdbx_description
1 polymer ?
#
loop_
_entity_poly.entity_id
_entity_poly.type
_entity_poly.pdbx_seq_one_letter_code
_entity_poly.pdbx_strand_id
1 'polypeptide(L)'
;MTQILNSASFPGKDDRTLSAPDHEAVTISIRKLYKHYGNTIAIRGIDLEVQRGELFGLIGPDGAGKTTAFHILGGVMEATAGTAKILGLPARDARNYTGYLTQQFSLYPDLSVEENIAYSAGLRLVPEPQVEARRTKYLTLMQLDRFRDRLAGRLSGGMKQKLALCCALISEPRVLLLDEPTTGVDTIARREFWDILASLTAQGITIVVATPDLDEAERCDRVALMYDGQIQQIGTPAQLKADLGLQRLVIRTAELVKTEKALLPLVQTGELADVSTLGDRIEVLVNDAQLGEQWVRDRLAQAHVDCDRIQPEAATLENVFTTLLRRQGGIPLSIPFPRSYPSPAIASTPSSTIAIAVRNLNRHFGSFHAVVDLNLDIHYGEVYGLLGANGAGKTTTIKMLCGLLPISSGQMAIAGETGDLRSPALRQRMGYMSQKFTLYDDLTILENLQFYSGVYGIPPRQQREKIRWVLAICGLEGQEHLLTRQLPGGWKQRVAFGASVMHEPEILFLDEPTSGVDVLARQQFWQLINDFARNGTAILVTTHYMNEAEQCNRMCFMVAGRKVAEGSASQIKAAQPGQLFELRVAQLQASYDRLRQHLEPWRVSIFGDRLHIVLDHPHQELSQVESLLQQANLPLLDTQPIPFSLEDAFIGEVQRAGGAPP
;
A
#
# COMPACT_ATOMS: atom_id res chain seq x y z
N MET A 1 36.62 -18.14 31.99
CA MET A 1 35.37 -18.68 31.46
C MET A 1 35.63 -19.44 30.14
N THR A 2 36.71 -20.23 30.10
CA THR A 2 37.27 -20.85 28.90
C THR A 2 37.46 -22.38 29.11
N GLN A 3 36.61 -23.04 29.90
CA GLN A 3 36.77 -24.48 30.21
C GLN A 3 35.47 -25.29 30.26
N ILE A 4 34.37 -24.83 29.66
CA ILE A 4 33.07 -25.59 29.63
C ILE A 4 32.59 -25.92 28.20
N LEU A 5 33.42 -25.77 27.16
CA LEU A 5 33.02 -26.06 25.76
C LEU A 5 33.67 -27.29 25.14
N ASN A 6 34.25 -28.20 25.93
CA ASN A 6 34.97 -29.36 25.37
C ASN A 6 34.40 -30.73 25.78
N SER A 7 33.07 -30.91 25.85
CA SER A 7 32.50 -32.27 26.04
C SER A 7 31.05 -32.38 25.52
N ALA A 8 30.75 -31.89 24.30
CA ALA A 8 29.58 -32.30 23.57
C ALA A 8 30.05 -32.83 22.21
N SER A 9 30.29 -34.14 22.16
CA SER A 9 30.43 -34.87 20.91
C SER A 9 29.09 -34.88 20.22
N PHE A 10 28.89 -33.99 19.20
CA PHE A 10 27.82 -34.09 18.26
C PHE A 10 28.02 -35.33 17.37
N PRO A 11 26.96 -36.13 17.14
CA PRO A 11 27.06 -37.28 16.22
C PRO A 11 27.44 -36.79 14.83
N GLY A 12 28.37 -37.50 14.20
CA GLY A 12 28.98 -37.17 12.92
C GLY A 12 27.94 -36.87 11.85
N LYS A 13 28.25 -35.89 11.02
CA LYS A 13 27.57 -35.61 9.77
C LYS A 13 27.50 -36.91 8.95
N ASP A 14 26.33 -37.54 8.93
CA ASP A 14 25.94 -38.37 7.80
C ASP A 14 25.81 -37.40 6.61
N ASP A 15 26.77 -37.51 5.71
CA ASP A 15 26.77 -36.85 4.40
C ASP A 15 25.72 -37.53 3.51
N ARG A 16 24.48 -37.48 3.96
CA ARG A 16 23.31 -37.70 3.09
C ARG A 16 23.14 -36.41 2.32
N THR A 17 23.85 -36.30 1.20
CA THR A 17 23.37 -35.55 0.05
C THR A 17 21.99 -36.12 -0.28
N LEU A 18 20.95 -35.60 0.39
CA LEU A 18 19.59 -35.69 -0.09
C LEU A 18 19.59 -34.93 -1.43
N SER A 19 19.85 -35.66 -2.51
CA SER A 19 19.47 -35.22 -3.84
C SER A 19 17.97 -34.97 -3.76
N ALA A 20 17.60 -33.71 -3.48
CA ALA A 20 16.20 -33.31 -3.64
C ALA A 20 15.80 -33.71 -5.06
N PRO A 21 14.65 -34.32 -5.26
CA PRO A 21 14.21 -34.70 -6.59
C PRO A 21 14.12 -33.45 -7.45
N ASP A 22 15.05 -33.29 -8.39
CA ASP A 22 15.10 -32.17 -9.35
C ASP A 22 13.92 -32.15 -10.32
N HIS A 23 12.91 -33.00 -10.12
CA HIS A 23 11.82 -33.22 -11.06
C HIS A 23 10.40 -32.87 -10.57
N GLU A 24 10.20 -32.38 -9.32
CA GLU A 24 8.89 -31.93 -8.91
C GLU A 24 8.68 -30.48 -9.33
N ALA A 25 7.69 -30.26 -10.21
CA ALA A 25 7.28 -28.91 -10.64
C ALA A 25 6.73 -28.08 -9.46
N VAL A 26 6.15 -28.75 -8.44
CA VAL A 26 5.55 -28.13 -7.25
C VAL A 26 6.58 -28.00 -6.12
N THR A 27 6.87 -26.76 -5.73
CA THR A 27 7.81 -26.46 -4.64
C THR A 27 7.14 -26.41 -3.27
N ILE A 28 5.91 -25.85 -3.20
CA ILE A 28 5.12 -25.78 -1.95
C ILE A 28 3.79 -26.48 -2.18
N SER A 29 3.41 -27.36 -1.27
CA SER A 29 2.13 -28.06 -1.30
C SER A 29 1.47 -28.00 0.07
N ILE A 30 0.28 -27.44 0.13
CA ILE A 30 -0.61 -27.40 1.30
C ILE A 30 -1.84 -28.23 0.97
N ARG A 31 -2.24 -29.11 1.89
CA ARG A 31 -3.42 -29.97 1.72
C ARG A 31 -4.27 -29.96 2.99
N LYS A 32 -5.53 -29.55 2.85
CA LYS A 32 -6.56 -29.46 3.90
C LYS A 32 -5.99 -28.92 5.20
N LEU A 33 -5.30 -27.78 5.13
CA LEU A 33 -4.63 -27.18 6.27
C LEU A 33 -5.65 -26.50 7.18
N TYR A 34 -5.63 -26.83 8.47
CA TYR A 34 -6.43 -26.22 9.51
C TYR A 34 -5.55 -25.68 10.62
N LYS A 35 -5.94 -24.52 11.17
CA LYS A 35 -5.33 -23.97 12.38
C LYS A 35 -6.35 -23.35 13.30
N HIS A 36 -6.36 -23.80 14.56
CA HIS A 36 -7.22 -23.32 15.62
C HIS A 36 -6.36 -22.70 16.73
N TYR A 37 -6.84 -21.60 17.31
CA TYR A 37 -6.33 -20.99 18.53
C TYR A 37 -7.48 -20.96 19.56
N GLY A 38 -7.55 -21.97 20.42
CA GLY A 38 -8.70 -22.18 21.29
C GLY A 38 -9.99 -22.27 20.45
N ASN A 39 -10.93 -21.35 20.67
CA ASN A 39 -12.21 -21.30 19.93
C ASN A 39 -12.12 -20.56 18.57
N THR A 40 -11.01 -19.90 18.28
CA THR A 40 -10.85 -19.13 17.05
C THR A 40 -10.23 -20.02 15.96
N ILE A 41 -10.90 -20.11 14.81
CA ILE A 41 -10.40 -20.84 13.63
C ILE A 41 -9.71 -19.84 12.73
N ALA A 42 -8.38 -19.90 12.65
CA ALA A 42 -7.58 -19.02 11.82
C ALA A 42 -7.41 -19.50 10.38
N ILE A 43 -7.42 -20.84 10.16
CA ILE A 43 -7.35 -21.47 8.83
C ILE A 43 -8.36 -22.60 8.79
N ARG A 44 -9.17 -22.65 7.70
CA ARG A 44 -10.35 -23.50 7.55
C ARG A 44 -10.24 -24.46 6.37
N GLY A 45 -9.16 -25.25 6.30
CA GLY A 45 -9.02 -26.30 5.31
C GLY A 45 -8.56 -25.79 3.94
N ILE A 46 -7.47 -25.00 3.89
CA ILE A 46 -6.94 -24.50 2.63
C ILE A 46 -6.12 -25.57 1.89
N ASP A 47 -6.22 -25.51 0.56
CA ASP A 47 -5.39 -26.26 -0.39
C ASP A 47 -4.65 -25.26 -1.27
N LEU A 48 -3.33 -25.45 -1.46
CA LEU A 48 -2.49 -24.55 -2.23
C LEU A 48 -1.28 -25.28 -2.81
N GLU A 49 -0.95 -24.98 -4.07
CA GLU A 49 0.29 -25.41 -4.72
C GLU A 49 1.00 -24.21 -5.35
N VAL A 50 2.32 -24.12 -5.09
CA VAL A 50 3.21 -23.10 -5.69
C VAL A 50 4.27 -23.82 -6.51
N GLN A 51 4.47 -23.34 -7.74
CA GLN A 51 5.40 -23.93 -8.69
C GLN A 51 6.84 -23.47 -8.42
N ARG A 52 7.81 -24.16 -8.99
CA ARG A 52 9.22 -23.79 -8.88
C ARG A 52 9.49 -22.48 -9.63
N GLY A 53 10.19 -21.55 -8.96
CA GLY A 53 10.55 -20.25 -9.54
C GLY A 53 9.37 -19.31 -9.73
N GLU A 54 8.24 -19.59 -9.08
CA GLU A 54 7.04 -18.76 -9.12
C GLU A 54 7.08 -17.65 -8.07
N LEU A 55 6.65 -16.46 -8.44
CA LEU A 55 6.33 -15.37 -7.51
C LEU A 55 4.84 -15.43 -7.20
N PHE A 56 4.49 -16.02 -6.05
CA PHE A 56 3.12 -16.29 -5.66
C PHE A 56 2.63 -15.33 -4.57
N GLY A 57 1.44 -14.73 -4.76
CA GLY A 57 0.80 -13.83 -3.80
C GLY A 57 -0.26 -14.52 -2.96
N LEU A 58 -0.18 -14.42 -1.62
CA LEU A 58 -1.28 -14.76 -0.70
C LEU A 58 -1.94 -13.47 -0.24
N ILE A 59 -3.08 -13.13 -0.81
CA ILE A 59 -3.71 -11.82 -0.71
C ILE A 59 -4.96 -11.89 0.16
N GLY A 60 -5.15 -10.94 1.04
CA GLY A 60 -6.35 -10.88 1.87
C GLY A 60 -6.27 -9.82 2.98
N PRO A 61 -7.39 -9.51 3.64
CA PRO A 61 -7.44 -8.53 4.72
C PRO A 61 -6.71 -9.01 5.98
N ASP A 62 -6.60 -8.13 6.95
CA ASP A 62 -6.09 -8.48 8.27
C ASP A 62 -7.00 -9.53 8.92
N GLY A 63 -6.38 -10.51 9.58
CA GLY A 63 -7.13 -11.64 10.16
C GLY A 63 -7.55 -12.72 9.17
N ALA A 64 -7.30 -12.59 7.86
CA ALA A 64 -7.63 -13.63 6.88
C ALA A 64 -6.87 -14.95 7.08
N GLY A 65 -5.81 -14.97 7.91
CA GLY A 65 -5.02 -16.16 8.20
C GLY A 65 -3.68 -16.24 7.47
N LYS A 66 -3.27 -15.20 6.71
CA LYS A 66 -2.03 -15.14 5.93
C LYS A 66 -0.78 -15.43 6.77
N THR A 67 -0.54 -14.63 7.82
CA THR A 67 0.60 -14.80 8.74
C THR A 67 0.59 -16.15 9.43
N THR A 68 -0.60 -16.68 9.77
CA THR A 68 -0.72 -18.04 10.35
C THR A 68 -0.25 -19.11 9.36
N ALA A 69 -0.64 -19.01 8.08
CA ALA A 69 -0.15 -19.90 7.03
C ALA A 69 1.37 -19.79 6.85
N PHE A 70 1.92 -18.58 6.90
CA PHE A 70 3.36 -18.32 6.82
C PHE A 70 4.13 -18.88 8.02
N HIS A 71 3.60 -18.77 9.23
CA HIS A 71 4.22 -19.41 10.41
C HIS A 71 4.27 -20.93 10.28
N ILE A 72 3.24 -21.55 9.69
CA ILE A 72 3.23 -23.00 9.45
C ILE A 72 4.23 -23.38 8.36
N LEU A 73 4.26 -22.65 7.22
CA LEU A 73 5.22 -22.85 6.14
C LEU A 73 6.66 -22.57 6.60
N GLY A 74 6.88 -21.54 7.42
CA GLY A 74 8.19 -21.24 8.02
C GLY A 74 8.63 -22.28 9.08
N GLY A 75 7.79 -23.27 9.38
CA GLY A 75 8.08 -24.32 10.37
C GLY A 75 8.15 -23.79 11.81
N VAL A 76 7.64 -22.58 12.07
CA VAL A 76 7.62 -21.94 13.41
C VAL A 76 6.42 -22.47 14.21
N MET A 77 5.36 -22.89 13.51
CA MET A 77 4.10 -23.31 14.10
C MET A 77 3.61 -24.62 13.45
N GLU A 78 2.98 -25.48 14.24
CA GLU A 78 2.33 -26.70 13.72
C GLU A 78 0.88 -26.43 13.33
N ALA A 79 0.43 -27.09 12.28
CA ALA A 79 -0.98 -27.12 11.90
C ALA A 79 -1.81 -27.90 12.93
N THR A 80 -3.10 -27.57 13.06
CA THR A 80 -4.03 -28.39 13.85
C THR A 80 -4.41 -29.65 13.10
N ALA A 81 -4.58 -29.58 11.78
CA ALA A 81 -4.80 -30.70 10.87
C ALA A 81 -4.33 -30.37 9.46
N GLY A 82 -4.21 -31.38 8.61
CA GLY A 82 -3.72 -31.24 7.25
C GLY A 82 -2.19 -31.31 7.17
N THR A 83 -1.65 -30.94 5.99
CA THR A 83 -0.20 -31.01 5.74
C THR A 83 0.30 -29.76 5.01
N ALA A 84 1.52 -29.32 5.35
CA ALA A 84 2.25 -28.32 4.61
C ALA A 84 3.66 -28.84 4.31
N LYS A 85 4.02 -28.87 3.02
CA LYS A 85 5.30 -29.39 2.55
C LYS A 85 6.02 -28.33 1.71
N ILE A 86 7.35 -28.28 1.83
CA ILE A 86 8.25 -27.49 1.01
C ILE A 86 9.32 -28.41 0.45
N LEU A 87 9.50 -28.41 -0.87
CA LEU A 87 10.45 -29.33 -1.56
C LEU A 87 10.17 -30.81 -1.20
N GLY A 88 8.91 -31.21 -1.08
CA GLY A 88 8.51 -32.54 -0.68
C GLY A 88 8.66 -32.88 0.81
N LEU A 89 9.39 -32.05 1.59
CA LEU A 89 9.62 -32.22 3.02
C LEU A 89 8.53 -31.55 3.86
N PRO A 90 8.21 -32.05 5.08
CA PRO A 90 7.40 -31.29 6.02
C PRO A 90 8.03 -29.91 6.25
N ALA A 91 7.19 -28.86 6.37
CA ALA A 91 7.65 -27.47 6.46
C ALA A 91 8.71 -27.26 7.57
N ARG A 92 8.57 -27.94 8.71
CA ARG A 92 9.53 -27.91 9.82
C ARG A 92 10.92 -28.40 9.42
N ASP A 93 11.00 -29.41 8.57
CA ASP A 93 12.27 -30.02 8.16
C ASP A 93 12.91 -29.26 6.99
N ALA A 94 12.10 -28.46 6.26
CA ALA A 94 12.53 -27.66 5.14
C ALA A 94 13.13 -26.29 5.54
N ARG A 95 13.25 -25.96 6.84
CA ARG A 95 13.72 -24.63 7.32
C ARG A 95 15.08 -24.24 6.81
N ASN A 96 15.98 -25.15 6.58
CA ASN A 96 17.32 -24.86 6.05
C ASN A 96 17.29 -24.44 4.58
N TYR A 97 16.23 -24.74 3.85
CA TYR A 97 16.03 -24.37 2.45
C TYR A 97 15.08 -23.15 2.30
N THR A 98 14.56 -22.63 3.44
CA THR A 98 13.56 -21.59 3.47
C THR A 98 14.13 -20.33 4.14
N GLY A 99 14.10 -19.20 3.42
CA GLY A 99 14.29 -17.87 3.99
C GLY A 99 12.91 -17.33 4.42
N TYR A 100 12.84 -16.68 5.59
CA TYR A 100 11.61 -16.10 6.09
C TYR A 100 11.84 -14.66 6.54
N LEU A 101 11.12 -13.74 5.93
CA LEU A 101 11.05 -12.33 6.32
C LEU A 101 9.70 -12.10 7.00
N THR A 102 9.74 -11.77 8.27
CA THR A 102 8.55 -11.56 9.11
C THR A 102 8.03 -10.14 8.96
N GLN A 103 6.74 -9.93 9.23
CA GLN A 103 6.08 -8.63 9.20
C GLN A 103 6.79 -7.56 10.06
N GLN A 104 7.24 -7.93 11.25
CA GLN A 104 8.09 -7.06 12.07
C GLN A 104 9.56 -7.31 11.72
N PHE A 105 10.35 -6.22 11.64
CA PHE A 105 11.78 -6.34 11.35
C PHE A 105 12.48 -7.24 12.37
N SER A 106 13.04 -8.35 11.90
CA SER A 106 13.90 -9.22 12.69
C SER A 106 15.37 -8.75 12.74
N LEU A 107 15.59 -7.44 12.47
CA LEU A 107 16.90 -6.81 12.50
C LEU A 107 17.24 -6.33 13.92
N TYR A 108 18.51 -6.34 14.25
CA TYR A 108 19.04 -5.74 15.46
C TYR A 108 19.41 -4.28 15.20
N PRO A 109 18.67 -3.30 15.77
CA PRO A 109 18.83 -1.88 15.46
C PRO A 109 20.21 -1.33 15.83
N ASP A 110 20.83 -1.91 16.85
CA ASP A 110 22.12 -1.49 17.40
C ASP A 110 23.32 -2.17 16.70
N LEU A 111 23.06 -3.09 15.77
CA LEU A 111 24.09 -3.68 14.90
C LEU A 111 24.12 -2.93 13.56
N SER A 112 25.30 -2.87 12.96
CA SER A 112 25.50 -2.35 11.61
C SER A 112 24.85 -3.26 10.55
N VAL A 113 24.78 -2.79 9.31
CA VAL A 113 24.33 -3.60 8.16
C VAL A 113 25.13 -4.89 8.06
N GLU A 114 26.46 -4.78 8.13
CA GLU A 114 27.38 -5.92 8.00
C GLU A 114 27.23 -6.90 9.17
N GLU A 115 27.12 -6.40 10.40
CA GLU A 115 26.93 -7.21 11.60
C GLU A 115 25.59 -7.97 11.61
N ASN A 116 24.50 -7.35 11.14
CA ASN A 116 23.20 -8.04 10.98
C ASN A 116 23.29 -9.22 10.01
N ILE A 117 23.99 -9.04 8.87
CA ILE A 117 24.20 -10.12 7.89
C ILE A 117 25.09 -11.21 8.48
N ALA A 118 26.19 -10.85 9.15
CA ALA A 118 27.09 -11.81 9.78
C ALA A 118 26.38 -12.63 10.88
N TYR A 119 25.55 -11.96 11.70
CA TYR A 119 24.73 -12.62 12.70
C TYR A 119 23.75 -13.64 12.06
N SER A 120 23.07 -13.24 10.99
CA SER A 120 22.14 -14.12 10.26
C SER A 120 22.88 -15.31 9.62
N ALA A 121 24.05 -15.08 9.07
CA ALA A 121 24.90 -16.13 8.51
C ALA A 121 25.33 -17.14 9.59
N GLY A 122 25.70 -16.66 10.78
CA GLY A 122 26.05 -17.51 11.93
C GLY A 122 24.87 -18.37 12.40
N LEU A 123 23.66 -17.79 12.51
CA LEU A 123 22.44 -18.54 12.87
C LEU A 123 22.10 -19.64 11.85
N ARG A 124 22.39 -19.42 10.58
CA ARG A 124 22.16 -20.36 9.47
C ARG A 124 23.33 -21.30 9.21
N LEU A 125 24.38 -21.23 10.03
CA LEU A 125 25.61 -22.03 9.91
C LEU A 125 26.25 -21.96 8.51
N VAL A 126 26.22 -20.78 7.88
CA VAL A 126 26.86 -20.54 6.59
C VAL A 126 28.38 -20.63 6.79
N PRO A 127 29.13 -21.44 5.99
CA PRO A 127 30.57 -21.54 6.10
C PRO A 127 31.28 -20.21 5.90
N GLU A 128 32.22 -19.85 6.79
CA GLU A 128 32.94 -18.57 6.79
C GLU A 128 33.46 -18.13 5.41
N PRO A 129 34.11 -19.02 4.61
CA PRO A 129 34.61 -18.63 3.29
C PRO A 129 33.52 -18.19 2.30
N GLN A 130 32.26 -18.60 2.54
CA GLN A 130 31.12 -18.25 1.69
C GLN A 130 30.41 -16.96 2.14
N VAL A 131 30.53 -16.60 3.42
CA VAL A 131 29.84 -15.43 4.00
C VAL A 131 30.26 -14.16 3.27
N GLU A 132 31.56 -13.91 3.08
CA GLU A 132 32.04 -12.68 2.43
C GLU A 132 31.57 -12.55 0.98
N ALA A 133 31.67 -13.63 0.20
CA ALA A 133 31.24 -13.64 -1.19
C ALA A 133 29.72 -13.37 -1.32
N ARG A 134 28.91 -14.06 -0.49
CA ARG A 134 27.47 -13.89 -0.46
C ARG A 134 27.04 -12.51 0.05
N ARG A 135 27.69 -12.03 1.11
CA ARG A 135 27.48 -10.70 1.67
C ARG A 135 27.69 -9.62 0.60
N THR A 136 28.84 -9.66 -0.08
CA THR A 136 29.13 -8.72 -1.16
C THR A 136 28.10 -8.81 -2.27
N LYS A 137 27.76 -10.01 -2.76
CA LYS A 137 26.73 -10.25 -3.78
C LYS A 137 25.41 -9.57 -3.40
N TYR A 138 24.89 -9.82 -2.19
CA TYR A 138 23.59 -9.33 -1.79
C TYR A 138 23.58 -7.85 -1.40
N LEU A 139 24.67 -7.32 -0.83
CA LEU A 139 24.80 -5.88 -0.60
C LEU A 139 24.79 -5.10 -1.91
N THR A 140 25.51 -5.58 -2.93
CA THR A 140 25.52 -4.96 -4.26
C THR A 140 24.13 -5.04 -4.92
N LEU A 141 23.47 -6.20 -4.87
CA LEU A 141 22.12 -6.36 -5.39
C LEU A 141 21.11 -5.39 -4.75
N MET A 142 21.25 -5.14 -3.44
CA MET A 142 20.38 -4.26 -2.66
C MET A 142 20.84 -2.80 -2.65
N GLN A 143 21.98 -2.49 -3.26
CA GLN A 143 22.62 -1.15 -3.26
C GLN A 143 22.92 -0.64 -1.84
N LEU A 144 23.33 -1.53 -0.94
CA LEU A 144 23.68 -1.23 0.45
C LEU A 144 25.19 -1.18 0.71
N ASP A 145 26.05 -1.35 -0.31
CA ASP A 145 27.51 -1.41 -0.18
C ASP A 145 28.11 -0.22 0.57
N ARG A 146 27.61 0.98 0.30
CA ARG A 146 28.11 2.23 0.91
C ARG A 146 27.62 2.45 2.34
N PHE A 147 26.78 1.55 2.86
CA PHE A 147 26.17 1.67 4.20
C PHE A 147 26.57 0.55 5.14
N ARG A 148 27.62 -0.23 4.83
CA ARG A 148 28.06 -1.42 5.60
C ARG A 148 28.17 -1.16 7.11
N ASP A 149 28.80 -0.04 7.50
CA ASP A 149 29.05 0.32 8.89
C ASP A 149 27.88 1.07 9.55
N ARG A 150 26.82 1.37 8.78
CA ARG A 150 25.67 2.12 9.32
C ARG A 150 24.80 1.23 10.18
N LEU A 151 24.43 1.69 11.39
CA LEU A 151 23.53 0.97 12.29
C LEU A 151 22.16 0.77 11.62
N ALA A 152 21.59 -0.42 11.75
CA ALA A 152 20.29 -0.76 11.17
C ALA A 152 19.17 0.16 11.69
N GLY A 153 19.26 0.61 12.94
CA GLY A 153 18.32 1.58 13.52
C GLY A 153 18.26 2.91 12.78
N ARG A 154 19.34 3.31 12.09
CA ARG A 154 19.50 4.57 11.34
C ARG A 154 19.19 4.44 9.84
N LEU A 155 18.75 3.28 9.38
CA LEU A 155 18.34 3.06 8.00
C LEU A 155 16.90 3.55 7.78
N SER A 156 16.59 3.95 6.53
CA SER A 156 15.20 4.19 6.12
C SER A 156 14.38 2.88 6.11
N GLY A 157 13.05 2.97 6.05
CA GLY A 157 12.18 1.79 5.99
C GLY A 157 12.54 0.85 4.85
N GLY A 158 12.68 1.38 3.62
CA GLY A 158 13.07 0.60 2.46
C GLY A 158 14.47 -0.03 2.58
N MET A 159 15.45 0.70 3.14
CA MET A 159 16.78 0.14 3.40
C MET A 159 16.75 -0.99 4.45
N LYS A 160 15.91 -0.87 5.48
CA LYS A 160 15.71 -1.94 6.46
C LYS A 160 15.14 -3.20 5.83
N GLN A 161 14.16 -3.04 4.91
CA GLN A 161 13.59 -4.18 4.17
C GLN A 161 14.64 -4.84 3.26
N LYS A 162 15.43 -4.06 2.53
CA LYS A 162 16.54 -4.57 1.72
C LYS A 162 17.57 -5.32 2.58
N LEU A 163 17.91 -4.80 3.77
CA LEU A 163 18.80 -5.49 4.71
C LEU A 163 18.19 -6.80 5.24
N ALA A 164 16.91 -6.78 5.60
CA ALA A 164 16.21 -7.98 6.07
C ALA A 164 16.15 -9.06 4.98
N LEU A 165 15.98 -8.65 3.71
CA LEU A 165 16.06 -9.56 2.57
C LEU A 165 17.49 -10.11 2.36
N CYS A 166 18.55 -9.29 2.53
CA CYS A 166 19.95 -9.78 2.55
C CYS A 166 20.15 -10.87 3.61
N CYS A 167 19.65 -10.63 4.84
CA CYS A 167 19.74 -11.58 5.95
C CYS A 167 19.00 -12.89 5.64
N ALA A 168 17.84 -12.82 4.96
CA ALA A 168 17.09 -14.01 4.56
C ALA A 168 17.80 -14.79 3.42
N LEU A 169 18.49 -14.08 2.51
CA LEU A 169 19.18 -14.66 1.36
C LEU A 169 20.57 -15.22 1.67
N ILE A 170 21.20 -14.85 2.78
CA ILE A 170 22.61 -15.23 3.08
C ILE A 170 22.84 -16.74 3.11
N SER A 171 21.81 -17.52 3.44
CA SER A 171 21.86 -18.99 3.40
C SER A 171 21.60 -19.59 2.01
N GLU A 172 21.35 -18.77 0.97
CA GLU A 172 20.94 -19.19 -0.38
C GLU A 172 19.73 -20.14 -0.35
N PRO A 173 18.60 -19.68 0.18
CA PRO A 173 17.40 -20.52 0.27
C PRO A 173 16.83 -20.79 -1.13
N ARG A 174 16.14 -21.93 -1.28
CA ARG A 174 15.37 -22.25 -2.50
C ARG A 174 13.97 -21.66 -2.47
N VAL A 175 13.47 -21.35 -1.27
CA VAL A 175 12.14 -20.75 -1.04
C VAL A 175 12.27 -19.52 -0.17
N LEU A 176 11.60 -18.43 -0.54
CA LEU A 176 11.45 -17.23 0.28
C LEU A 176 9.99 -17.06 0.68
N LEU A 177 9.75 -16.85 1.96
CA LEU A 177 8.46 -16.46 2.52
C LEU A 177 8.57 -15.02 3.01
N LEU A 178 7.76 -14.12 2.47
CA LEU A 178 7.83 -12.68 2.75
C LEU A 178 6.46 -12.21 3.27
N ASP A 179 6.39 -11.91 4.57
CA ASP A 179 5.14 -11.48 5.22
C ASP A 179 5.08 -9.96 5.27
N GLU A 180 4.24 -9.35 4.42
CA GLU A 180 4.06 -7.91 4.24
C GLU A 180 5.39 -7.15 4.06
N PRO A 181 6.22 -7.53 3.07
CA PRO A 181 7.60 -7.06 2.99
C PRO A 181 7.75 -5.57 2.69
N THR A 182 6.72 -4.89 2.20
CA THR A 182 6.79 -3.49 1.77
C THR A 182 5.87 -2.55 2.54
N THR A 183 5.26 -3.03 3.64
CA THR A 183 4.43 -2.19 4.51
C THR A 183 5.26 -1.03 5.08
N GLY A 184 4.78 0.22 4.88
CA GLY A 184 5.48 1.44 5.32
C GLY A 184 6.71 1.82 4.49
N VAL A 185 6.92 1.18 3.34
CA VAL A 185 7.96 1.52 2.37
C VAL A 185 7.38 2.48 1.32
N ASP A 186 8.12 3.53 0.99
CA ASP A 186 7.67 4.48 -0.04
C ASP A 186 7.66 3.87 -1.46
N THR A 187 6.96 4.53 -2.36
CA THR A 187 6.67 4.03 -3.73
C THR A 187 7.93 3.65 -4.51
N ILE A 188 9.01 4.45 -4.43
CA ILE A 188 10.24 4.19 -5.19
C ILE A 188 10.94 2.95 -4.64
N ALA A 189 11.17 2.92 -3.32
CA ALA A 189 11.82 1.80 -2.66
C ALA A 189 11.00 0.50 -2.77
N ARG A 190 9.65 0.62 -2.82
CA ARG A 190 8.74 -0.52 -3.08
C ARG A 190 8.95 -1.08 -4.47
N ARG A 191 8.96 -0.24 -5.52
CA ARG A 191 9.20 -0.68 -6.91
C ARG A 191 10.55 -1.38 -7.03
N GLU A 192 11.63 -0.79 -6.50
CA GLU A 192 12.96 -1.41 -6.50
C GLU A 192 12.97 -2.77 -5.80
N PHE A 193 12.25 -2.90 -4.68
CA PHE A 193 12.15 -4.15 -3.94
C PHE A 193 11.47 -5.25 -4.79
N TRP A 194 10.37 -4.92 -5.47
CA TRP A 194 9.66 -5.87 -6.34
C TRP A 194 10.49 -6.25 -7.58
N ASP A 195 11.24 -5.33 -8.18
CA ASP A 195 12.19 -5.63 -9.26
C ASP A 195 13.27 -6.63 -8.80
N ILE A 196 13.75 -6.49 -7.55
CA ILE A 196 14.68 -7.45 -6.96
C ILE A 196 14.01 -8.83 -6.80
N LEU A 197 12.77 -8.91 -6.31
CA LEU A 197 12.05 -10.18 -6.19
C LEU A 197 11.91 -10.87 -7.54
N ALA A 198 11.53 -10.14 -8.58
CA ALA A 198 11.43 -10.66 -9.94
C ALA A 198 12.79 -11.20 -10.44
N SER A 199 13.90 -10.52 -10.14
CA SER A 199 15.24 -11.00 -10.50
C SER A 199 15.65 -12.27 -9.76
N LEU A 200 15.19 -12.45 -8.51
CA LEU A 200 15.45 -13.65 -7.72
C LEU A 200 14.64 -14.86 -8.23
N THR A 201 13.38 -14.65 -8.64
CA THR A 201 12.58 -15.73 -9.25
C THR A 201 13.16 -16.19 -10.58
N ALA A 202 13.67 -15.26 -11.40
CA ALA A 202 14.40 -15.60 -12.63
C ALA A 202 15.66 -16.44 -12.37
N GLN A 203 16.27 -16.34 -11.17
CA GLN A 203 17.38 -17.20 -10.74
C GLN A 203 16.91 -18.56 -10.17
N GLY A 204 15.60 -18.84 -10.21
CA GLY A 204 15.00 -20.12 -9.79
C GLY A 204 14.59 -20.19 -8.32
N ILE A 205 14.61 -19.07 -7.58
CA ILE A 205 14.10 -19.01 -6.21
C ILE A 205 12.57 -18.91 -6.27
N THR A 206 11.87 -19.78 -5.54
CA THR A 206 10.41 -19.70 -5.39
C THR A 206 10.08 -18.70 -4.28
N ILE A 207 9.22 -17.74 -4.55
CA ILE A 207 8.89 -16.68 -3.60
C ILE A 207 7.39 -16.68 -3.33
N VAL A 208 7.00 -16.67 -2.04
CA VAL A 208 5.61 -16.46 -1.62
C VAL A 208 5.55 -15.17 -0.80
N VAL A 209 4.67 -14.27 -1.22
CA VAL A 209 4.45 -12.98 -0.56
C VAL A 209 3.06 -12.95 0.04
N ALA A 210 2.93 -12.69 1.34
CA ALA A 210 1.65 -12.31 1.94
C ALA A 210 1.55 -10.79 1.93
N THR A 211 0.49 -10.25 1.37
CA THR A 211 0.24 -8.80 1.36
C THR A 211 -1.26 -8.49 1.36
N PRO A 212 -1.69 -7.41 2.02
CA PRO A 212 -3.02 -6.86 1.84
C PRO A 212 -3.11 -5.90 0.63
N ASP A 213 -1.99 -5.61 -0.06
CA ASP A 213 -1.94 -4.64 -1.15
C ASP A 213 -2.21 -5.32 -2.51
N LEU A 214 -3.25 -4.85 -3.22
CA LEU A 214 -3.66 -5.43 -4.50
C LEU A 214 -2.77 -4.96 -5.67
N ASP A 215 -2.09 -3.81 -5.55
CA ASP A 215 -1.13 -3.37 -6.55
C ASP A 215 0.12 -4.28 -6.53
N GLU A 216 0.47 -4.79 -5.36
CA GLU A 216 1.52 -5.80 -5.21
C GLU A 216 1.09 -7.16 -5.79
N ALA A 217 -0.18 -7.50 -5.64
CA ALA A 217 -0.75 -8.70 -6.23
C ALA A 217 -0.66 -8.74 -7.76
N GLU A 218 -0.80 -7.58 -8.42
CA GLU A 218 -0.65 -7.45 -9.89
C GLU A 218 0.78 -7.79 -10.38
N ARG A 219 1.78 -7.76 -9.48
CA ARG A 219 3.17 -8.10 -9.79
C ARG A 219 3.51 -9.58 -9.63
N CYS A 220 2.58 -10.36 -9.07
CA CYS A 220 2.74 -11.80 -8.87
C CYS A 220 2.34 -12.59 -10.14
N ASP A 221 2.99 -13.74 -10.35
CA ASP A 221 2.62 -14.66 -11.46
C ASP A 221 1.21 -15.24 -11.22
N ARG A 222 0.95 -15.68 -9.99
CA ARG A 222 -0.37 -16.13 -9.53
C ARG A 222 -0.64 -15.65 -8.13
N VAL A 223 -1.90 -15.49 -7.81
CA VAL A 223 -2.36 -15.09 -6.48
C VAL A 223 -3.47 -15.98 -5.96
N ALA A 224 -3.51 -16.15 -4.64
CA ALA A 224 -4.64 -16.73 -3.92
C ALA A 224 -5.32 -15.63 -3.11
N LEU A 225 -6.61 -15.41 -3.34
CA LEU A 225 -7.43 -14.49 -2.57
C LEU A 225 -7.95 -15.22 -1.32
N MET A 226 -7.53 -14.77 -0.14
CA MET A 226 -7.84 -15.38 1.14
C MET A 226 -8.76 -14.49 1.98
N TYR A 227 -9.83 -15.08 2.52
CA TYR A 227 -10.78 -14.41 3.40
C TYR A 227 -11.33 -15.40 4.44
N ASP A 228 -11.49 -14.96 5.69
CA ASP A 228 -12.00 -15.76 6.84
C ASP A 228 -11.39 -17.17 6.92
N GLY A 229 -10.07 -17.26 6.78
CA GLY A 229 -9.32 -18.52 6.88
C GLY A 229 -9.46 -19.46 5.67
N GLN A 230 -10.09 -19.04 4.57
CA GLN A 230 -10.30 -19.83 3.35
C GLN A 230 -9.71 -19.14 2.12
N ILE A 231 -9.26 -19.96 1.17
CA ILE A 231 -8.90 -19.46 -0.16
C ILE A 231 -10.19 -19.42 -1.00
N GLN A 232 -10.51 -18.26 -1.54
CA GLN A 232 -11.71 -18.01 -2.31
C GLN A 232 -11.50 -18.29 -3.80
N GLN A 233 -10.36 -17.82 -4.32
CA GLN A 233 -9.96 -18.02 -5.72
C GLN A 233 -8.44 -18.07 -5.83
N ILE A 234 -7.93 -18.79 -6.85
CA ILE A 234 -6.52 -18.85 -7.23
C ILE A 234 -6.45 -18.69 -8.75
N GLY A 235 -5.55 -17.82 -9.21
CA GLY A 235 -5.32 -17.63 -10.64
C GLY A 235 -4.25 -16.57 -10.91
N THR A 236 -3.94 -16.34 -12.18
CA THR A 236 -3.16 -15.15 -12.55
C THR A 236 -4.03 -13.90 -12.34
N PRO A 237 -3.44 -12.71 -12.10
CA PRO A 237 -4.20 -11.47 -12.00
C PRO A 237 -5.16 -11.26 -13.18
N ALA A 238 -4.70 -11.57 -14.40
CA ALA A 238 -5.51 -11.45 -15.62
C ALA A 238 -6.70 -12.43 -15.63
N GLN A 239 -6.49 -13.68 -15.22
CA GLN A 239 -7.57 -14.67 -15.12
C GLN A 239 -8.63 -14.26 -14.09
N LEU A 240 -8.21 -13.83 -12.88
CA LEU A 240 -9.13 -13.41 -11.84
C LEU A 240 -9.99 -12.20 -12.26
N LYS A 241 -9.40 -11.25 -13.01
CA LYS A 241 -10.14 -10.13 -13.58
C LYS A 241 -11.13 -10.56 -14.67
N ALA A 242 -10.75 -11.50 -15.51
CA ALA A 242 -11.63 -12.07 -16.55
C ALA A 242 -12.78 -12.88 -15.94
N ASP A 243 -12.50 -13.71 -14.90
CA ASP A 243 -13.49 -14.55 -14.21
C ASP A 243 -14.52 -13.74 -13.42
N LEU A 244 -14.23 -12.46 -13.13
CA LEU A 244 -15.20 -11.55 -12.50
C LEU A 244 -16.48 -11.43 -13.32
N GLY A 245 -16.36 -11.46 -14.65
CA GLY A 245 -17.49 -11.33 -15.59
C GLY A 245 -18.13 -9.94 -15.59
N LEU A 246 -17.46 -8.94 -14.98
CA LEU A 246 -17.92 -7.55 -14.95
C LEU A 246 -16.95 -6.65 -15.73
N GLN A 247 -17.50 -5.62 -16.35
CA GLN A 247 -16.78 -4.57 -17.05
C GLN A 247 -16.89 -3.27 -16.26
N ARG A 248 -15.86 -2.46 -16.31
CA ARG A 248 -15.78 -1.19 -15.62
C ARG A 248 -16.04 -0.04 -16.60
N LEU A 249 -16.96 0.85 -16.26
CA LEU A 249 -17.18 2.12 -16.94
C LEU A 249 -16.65 3.26 -16.07
N VAL A 250 -15.84 4.12 -16.64
CA VAL A 250 -15.31 5.33 -16.01
C VAL A 250 -16.05 6.54 -16.54
N ILE A 251 -16.70 7.29 -15.65
CA ILE A 251 -17.52 8.45 -15.95
C ILE A 251 -16.82 9.69 -15.45
N ARG A 252 -16.60 10.67 -16.32
CA ARG A 252 -16.07 11.99 -15.97
C ARG A 252 -17.17 13.03 -16.03
N THR A 253 -17.32 13.78 -14.95
CA THR A 253 -18.33 14.82 -14.79
C THR A 253 -17.90 15.83 -13.74
N ALA A 254 -18.33 17.09 -13.91
CA ALA A 254 -18.12 18.12 -12.90
C ALA A 254 -19.04 17.94 -11.67
N GLU A 255 -20.13 17.17 -11.79
CA GLU A 255 -21.16 17.01 -10.78
C GLU A 255 -21.15 15.61 -10.12
N LEU A 256 -19.99 15.18 -9.59
CA LEU A 256 -19.78 13.83 -9.03
C LEU A 256 -20.87 13.39 -8.07
N VAL A 257 -21.25 14.23 -7.09
CA VAL A 257 -22.25 13.90 -6.05
C VAL A 257 -23.65 13.69 -6.65
N LYS A 258 -24.04 14.51 -7.63
CA LYS A 258 -25.35 14.36 -8.30
C LYS A 258 -25.36 13.10 -9.16
N THR A 259 -24.28 12.84 -9.88
CA THR A 259 -24.10 11.65 -10.71
C THR A 259 -24.20 10.38 -9.88
N GLU A 260 -23.47 10.28 -8.80
CA GLU A 260 -23.51 9.12 -7.90
C GLU A 260 -24.93 8.89 -7.36
N LYS A 261 -25.60 9.95 -6.85
CA LYS A 261 -26.99 9.86 -6.36
C LYS A 261 -27.97 9.43 -7.44
N ALA A 262 -27.76 9.85 -8.68
CA ALA A 262 -28.61 9.44 -9.80
C ALA A 262 -28.43 7.96 -10.16
N LEU A 263 -27.20 7.41 -10.03
CA LEU A 263 -26.86 6.04 -10.42
C LEU A 263 -27.15 4.99 -9.33
N LEU A 264 -27.11 5.37 -8.05
CA LEU A 264 -27.33 4.43 -6.93
C LEU A 264 -28.64 3.61 -7.05
N PRO A 265 -29.80 4.15 -7.51
CA PRO A 265 -30.99 3.34 -7.70
C PRO A 265 -30.82 2.18 -8.68
N LEU A 266 -29.98 2.33 -9.72
CA LEU A 266 -29.69 1.27 -10.70
C LEU A 266 -28.93 0.10 -10.09
N VAL A 267 -28.18 0.33 -9.01
CA VAL A 267 -27.54 -0.75 -8.23
C VAL A 267 -28.59 -1.56 -7.46
N GLN A 268 -29.62 -0.87 -6.93
CA GLN A 268 -30.70 -1.53 -6.20
C GLN A 268 -31.62 -2.37 -7.11
N THR A 269 -31.79 -1.94 -8.37
CA THR A 269 -32.57 -2.69 -9.38
C THR A 269 -31.76 -3.80 -10.05
N GLY A 270 -30.42 -3.85 -9.85
CA GLY A 270 -29.52 -4.86 -10.41
C GLY A 270 -29.05 -4.57 -11.84
N GLU A 271 -29.37 -3.41 -12.40
CA GLU A 271 -28.89 -2.96 -13.71
C GLU A 271 -27.37 -2.65 -13.66
N LEU A 272 -26.91 -2.07 -12.55
CA LEU A 272 -25.48 -1.87 -12.24
C LEU A 272 -25.07 -2.78 -11.10
N ALA A 273 -23.86 -3.35 -11.18
CA ALA A 273 -23.31 -4.18 -10.12
C ALA A 273 -22.75 -3.34 -8.97
N ASP A 274 -22.15 -2.19 -9.27
CA ASP A 274 -21.59 -1.26 -8.30
C ASP A 274 -21.44 0.15 -8.86
N VAL A 275 -21.44 1.15 -7.96
CA VAL A 275 -21.13 2.56 -8.25
C VAL A 275 -20.23 3.08 -7.14
N SER A 276 -19.10 3.66 -7.51
CA SER A 276 -18.14 4.25 -6.56
C SER A 276 -17.57 5.55 -7.11
N THR A 277 -17.35 6.53 -6.23
CA THR A 277 -16.68 7.78 -6.58
C THR A 277 -15.20 7.69 -6.20
N LEU A 278 -14.31 7.93 -7.16
CA LEU A 278 -12.86 8.01 -6.98
C LEU A 278 -12.37 9.39 -7.43
N GLY A 279 -11.93 10.22 -6.49
CA GLY A 279 -11.29 11.51 -6.78
C GLY A 279 -12.09 12.37 -7.75
N ASP A 280 -11.66 12.39 -9.02
CA ASP A 280 -12.23 13.20 -10.11
C ASP A 280 -13.16 12.43 -11.05
N ARG A 281 -13.55 11.18 -10.71
CA ARG A 281 -14.37 10.31 -11.57
C ARG A 281 -15.34 9.42 -10.79
N ILE A 282 -16.30 8.86 -11.51
CA ILE A 282 -17.17 7.78 -11.00
C ILE A 282 -16.86 6.51 -11.76
N GLU A 283 -16.71 5.43 -11.04
CA GLU A 283 -16.54 4.08 -11.57
C GLU A 283 -17.82 3.28 -11.36
N VAL A 284 -18.24 2.60 -12.42
CA VAL A 284 -19.45 1.76 -12.44
C VAL A 284 -19.07 0.37 -12.92
N LEU A 285 -19.51 -0.66 -12.21
CA LEU A 285 -19.37 -2.05 -12.64
C LEU A 285 -20.67 -2.52 -13.29
N VAL A 286 -20.54 -3.13 -14.47
CA VAL A 286 -21.66 -3.59 -15.30
C VAL A 286 -21.35 -4.98 -15.87
N ASN A 287 -22.43 -5.75 -16.18
CA ASN A 287 -22.28 -7.04 -16.85
C ASN A 287 -21.93 -6.87 -18.34
N ASP A 288 -22.43 -5.82 -18.97
CA ASP A 288 -22.18 -5.49 -20.37
C ASP A 288 -21.93 -3.98 -20.52
N ALA A 289 -20.79 -3.61 -21.13
CA ALA A 289 -20.38 -2.21 -21.23
C ALA A 289 -21.32 -1.38 -22.11
N GLN A 290 -21.87 -1.94 -23.19
CA GLN A 290 -22.74 -1.18 -24.10
C GLN A 290 -24.10 -0.91 -23.48
N LEU A 291 -24.71 -1.93 -22.89
CA LEU A 291 -25.98 -1.78 -22.17
C LEU A 291 -25.80 -0.90 -20.93
N GLY A 292 -24.72 -1.10 -20.18
CA GLY A 292 -24.42 -0.30 -19.01
C GLY A 292 -24.18 1.17 -19.34
N GLU A 293 -23.47 1.48 -20.43
CA GLU A 293 -23.29 2.85 -20.90
C GLU A 293 -24.64 3.49 -21.25
N GLN A 294 -25.53 2.75 -21.92
CA GLN A 294 -26.86 3.25 -22.26
C GLN A 294 -27.68 3.55 -21.01
N TRP A 295 -27.76 2.64 -20.04
CA TRP A 295 -28.46 2.87 -18.78
C TRP A 295 -27.93 4.09 -18.01
N VAL A 296 -26.61 4.23 -17.96
CA VAL A 296 -25.96 5.38 -17.33
C VAL A 296 -26.36 6.67 -18.04
N ARG A 297 -26.26 6.75 -19.39
CA ARG A 297 -26.62 7.93 -20.16
C ARG A 297 -28.09 8.31 -19.99
N ASP A 298 -28.98 7.34 -20.09
CA ASP A 298 -30.43 7.56 -19.94
C ASP A 298 -30.76 8.10 -18.54
N ARG A 299 -30.11 7.54 -17.52
CA ARG A 299 -30.33 7.96 -16.13
C ARG A 299 -29.77 9.34 -15.83
N LEU A 300 -28.58 9.67 -16.34
CA LEU A 300 -27.97 10.99 -16.18
C LEU A 300 -28.77 12.06 -16.94
N ALA A 301 -29.27 11.76 -18.12
CA ALA A 301 -30.15 12.65 -18.87
C ALA A 301 -31.46 12.94 -18.10
N GLN A 302 -32.11 11.93 -17.49
CA GLN A 302 -33.28 12.09 -16.63
C GLN A 302 -32.98 12.95 -15.39
N ALA A 303 -31.77 12.85 -14.84
CA ALA A 303 -31.34 13.62 -13.67
C ALA A 303 -30.81 15.02 -14.02
N HIS A 304 -30.81 15.41 -15.32
CA HIS A 304 -30.23 16.66 -15.81
C HIS A 304 -28.75 16.85 -15.35
N VAL A 305 -27.95 15.80 -15.50
CA VAL A 305 -26.52 15.80 -15.18
C VAL A 305 -25.73 15.71 -16.47
N ASP A 306 -24.85 16.68 -16.68
CA ASP A 306 -23.92 16.66 -17.80
C ASP A 306 -22.78 15.67 -17.55
N CYS A 307 -22.47 14.88 -18.56
CA CYS A 307 -21.40 13.90 -18.53
C CYS A 307 -20.43 14.18 -19.67
N ASP A 308 -19.19 14.49 -19.36
CA ASP A 308 -18.16 14.80 -20.34
C ASP A 308 -17.78 13.56 -21.15
N ARG A 309 -17.59 12.43 -20.48
CA ARG A 309 -17.12 11.20 -21.11
C ARG A 309 -17.47 9.96 -20.28
N ILE A 310 -17.88 8.89 -20.97
CA ILE A 310 -17.99 7.52 -20.42
C ILE A 310 -17.04 6.64 -21.23
N GLN A 311 -16.16 5.89 -20.53
CA GLN A 311 -15.19 5.02 -21.16
C GLN A 311 -15.20 3.64 -20.51
N PRO A 312 -15.23 2.55 -21.31
CA PRO A 312 -14.96 1.22 -20.79
C PRO A 312 -13.47 1.08 -20.46
N GLU A 313 -13.20 0.54 -19.29
CA GLU A 313 -11.85 0.16 -18.85
C GLU A 313 -11.85 -1.27 -18.27
N ALA A 314 -10.69 -1.90 -18.20
CA ALA A 314 -10.57 -3.21 -17.60
C ALA A 314 -10.88 -3.17 -16.10
N ALA A 315 -11.51 -4.23 -15.58
CA ALA A 315 -11.68 -4.40 -14.14
C ALA A 315 -10.32 -4.54 -13.44
N THR A 316 -10.26 -4.11 -12.18
CA THR A 316 -9.06 -4.21 -11.33
C THR A 316 -9.18 -5.40 -10.38
N LEU A 317 -8.07 -5.85 -9.78
CA LEU A 317 -8.13 -6.84 -8.70
C LEU A 317 -8.92 -6.34 -7.49
N GLU A 318 -8.98 -5.02 -7.28
CA GLU A 318 -9.82 -4.44 -6.23
C GLU A 318 -11.31 -4.67 -6.51
N ASN A 319 -11.75 -4.53 -7.77
CA ASN A 319 -13.11 -4.84 -8.16
C ASN A 319 -13.42 -6.34 -7.94
N VAL A 320 -12.48 -7.25 -8.27
CA VAL A 320 -12.62 -8.69 -7.99
C VAL A 320 -12.81 -8.93 -6.52
N PHE A 321 -11.89 -8.45 -5.71
CA PHE A 321 -11.87 -8.69 -4.26
C PHE A 321 -13.10 -8.12 -3.57
N THR A 322 -13.46 -6.87 -3.87
CA THR A 322 -14.63 -6.19 -3.31
C THR A 322 -15.92 -6.92 -3.66
N THR A 323 -16.08 -7.35 -4.92
CA THR A 323 -17.26 -8.08 -5.37
C THR A 323 -17.38 -9.45 -4.67
N LEU A 324 -16.29 -10.18 -4.52
CA LEU A 324 -16.27 -11.44 -3.77
C LEU A 324 -16.73 -11.25 -2.33
N LEU A 325 -16.22 -10.23 -1.66
CA LEU A 325 -16.55 -9.95 -0.26
C LEU A 325 -18.01 -9.52 -0.08
N ARG A 326 -18.55 -8.71 -0.99
CA ARG A 326 -19.98 -8.34 -0.97
C ARG A 326 -20.90 -9.55 -1.12
N ARG A 327 -20.55 -10.49 -2.01
CA ARG A 327 -21.31 -11.74 -2.18
C ARG A 327 -21.33 -12.60 -0.91
N GLN A 328 -20.34 -12.44 -0.03
CA GLN A 328 -20.24 -13.13 1.26
C GLN A 328 -20.82 -12.34 2.45
N GLY A 329 -21.40 -11.18 2.20
CA GLY A 329 -21.93 -10.31 3.27
C GLY A 329 -20.85 -9.59 4.09
N GLY A 330 -19.62 -9.53 3.59
CA GLY A 330 -18.45 -9.06 4.33
C GLY A 330 -18.21 -7.55 4.34
N ILE A 331 -19.02 -6.72 3.66
CA ILE A 331 -18.89 -5.26 3.68
C ILE A 331 -20.03 -4.67 4.53
N PRO A 332 -19.73 -4.13 5.72
CA PRO A 332 -20.72 -3.42 6.51
C PRO A 332 -21.23 -2.19 5.76
N LEU A 333 -22.52 -1.90 5.91
CA LEU A 333 -23.13 -0.64 5.46
C LEU A 333 -22.39 0.55 6.10
N SER A 334 -22.19 1.63 5.31
CA SER A 334 -21.68 2.90 5.84
C SER A 334 -22.58 3.37 6.98
N ILE A 335 -21.97 3.60 8.15
CA ILE A 335 -22.67 4.14 9.31
C ILE A 335 -22.54 5.67 9.24
N PRO A 336 -23.62 6.42 8.96
CA PRO A 336 -23.55 7.87 8.83
C PRO A 336 -23.10 8.52 10.14
N PHE A 337 -22.28 9.57 10.03
CA PHE A 337 -21.82 10.33 11.18
C PHE A 337 -22.99 11.07 11.85
N PRO A 338 -23.16 10.95 13.18
CA PRO A 338 -24.20 11.65 13.91
C PRO A 338 -23.86 13.15 14.02
N ARG A 339 -24.32 13.93 13.07
CA ARG A 339 -24.12 15.39 13.08
C ARG A 339 -25.12 16.06 13.98
N SER A 340 -24.62 16.96 14.81
CA SER A 340 -25.46 17.75 15.72
C SER A 340 -26.14 18.93 15.02
N TYR A 341 -25.50 19.48 13.99
CA TYR A 341 -26.02 20.57 13.14
C TYR A 341 -25.31 20.52 11.78
N PRO A 342 -25.96 20.95 10.65
CA PRO A 342 -25.21 21.36 9.49
C PRO A 342 -24.29 22.50 9.96
N SER A 343 -22.96 22.36 9.77
CA SER A 343 -22.04 23.42 10.18
C SER A 343 -22.45 24.71 9.49
N PRO A 344 -22.81 25.78 10.24
CA PRO A 344 -23.29 27.03 9.63
C PRO A 344 -22.27 27.66 8.68
N ALA A 345 -20.98 27.43 8.95
CA ALA A 345 -19.88 27.87 8.08
C ALA A 345 -19.89 27.17 6.72
N ILE A 346 -20.37 25.94 6.66
CA ILE A 346 -20.32 25.08 5.48
C ILE A 346 -21.56 25.23 4.61
N ALA A 347 -22.74 25.45 5.21
CA ALA A 347 -24.00 25.58 4.48
C ALA A 347 -24.11 26.88 3.67
N SER A 348 -23.31 27.91 4.00
CA SER A 348 -23.34 29.23 3.38
C SER A 348 -22.05 29.58 2.61
N THR A 349 -21.02 28.74 2.65
CA THR A 349 -19.74 29.02 2.00
C THR A 349 -19.71 28.36 0.63
N PRO A 350 -19.51 29.11 -0.46
CA PRO A 350 -19.31 28.50 -1.78
C PRO A 350 -18.14 27.51 -1.72
N SER A 351 -18.25 26.37 -2.40
CA SER A 351 -17.17 25.38 -2.53
C SER A 351 -15.88 25.97 -3.18
N SER A 352 -15.92 27.20 -3.64
CA SER A 352 -14.75 27.97 -4.12
C SER A 352 -13.97 28.68 -3.03
N THR A 353 -14.41 28.63 -1.76
CA THR A 353 -13.71 29.36 -0.67
C THR A 353 -12.50 28.55 -0.19
N ILE A 354 -11.35 29.22 -0.13
CA ILE A 354 -10.09 28.63 0.33
C ILE A 354 -10.13 28.42 1.85
N ALA A 355 -9.95 27.19 2.29
CA ALA A 355 -9.85 26.81 3.70
C ALA A 355 -8.40 26.89 4.20
N ILE A 356 -7.44 26.49 3.35
CA ILE A 356 -6.01 26.53 3.65
C ILE A 356 -5.30 27.26 2.51
N ALA A 357 -4.65 28.38 2.80
CA ALA A 357 -3.80 29.08 1.84
C ALA A 357 -2.36 29.14 2.35
N VAL A 358 -1.42 28.74 1.50
CA VAL A 358 0.01 28.70 1.81
C VAL A 358 0.78 29.45 0.72
N ARG A 359 1.68 30.36 1.12
CA ARG A 359 2.48 31.16 0.19
C ARG A 359 3.94 31.16 0.61
N ASN A 360 4.82 30.72 -0.29
CA ASN A 360 6.26 30.68 -0.16
C ASN A 360 6.73 30.11 1.18
N LEU A 361 6.08 28.99 1.60
CA LEU A 361 6.34 28.36 2.89
C LEU A 361 7.67 27.65 2.89
N ASN A 362 8.50 27.97 3.91
CA ASN A 362 9.82 27.39 4.07
C ASN A 362 10.03 26.84 5.47
N ARG A 363 10.76 25.72 5.57
CA ARG A 363 11.25 25.16 6.83
C ARG A 363 12.65 24.63 6.72
N HIS A 364 13.55 25.15 7.58
CA HIS A 364 14.94 24.71 7.68
C HIS A 364 15.22 24.11 9.05
N PHE A 365 16.09 23.09 9.11
CA PHE A 365 16.67 22.50 10.31
C PHE A 365 18.20 22.58 10.16
N GLY A 366 18.81 23.64 10.69
CA GLY A 366 20.20 23.95 10.40
C GLY A 366 20.41 24.18 8.90
N SER A 367 21.30 23.42 8.28
CA SER A 367 21.56 23.45 6.83
C SER A 367 20.55 22.63 6.00
N PHE A 368 19.73 21.81 6.64
CA PHE A 368 18.77 20.96 5.94
C PHE A 368 17.46 21.72 5.64
N HIS A 369 17.08 21.76 4.37
CA HIS A 369 15.87 22.39 3.87
C HIS A 369 14.75 21.36 3.74
N ALA A 370 13.88 21.27 4.73
CA ALA A 370 12.82 20.27 4.76
C ALA A 370 11.61 20.63 3.90
N VAL A 371 11.29 21.94 3.76
CA VAL A 371 10.25 22.46 2.89
C VAL A 371 10.79 23.75 2.26
N VAL A 372 10.62 23.89 0.94
CA VAL A 372 11.18 24.97 0.15
C VAL A 372 10.11 25.55 -0.76
N ASP A 373 9.78 26.81 -0.55
CA ASP A 373 8.91 27.63 -1.40
C ASP A 373 7.57 26.96 -1.76
N LEU A 374 6.93 26.32 -0.76
CA LEU A 374 5.67 25.61 -0.96
C LEU A 374 4.51 26.59 -1.08
N ASN A 375 3.70 26.42 -2.12
CA ASN A 375 2.48 27.16 -2.39
C ASN A 375 1.33 26.21 -2.59
N LEU A 376 0.24 26.33 -1.78
CA LEU A 376 -0.95 25.48 -1.82
C LEU A 376 -2.22 26.31 -1.62
N ASP A 377 -3.29 25.93 -2.28
CA ASP A 377 -4.67 26.36 -1.98
C ASP A 377 -5.57 25.13 -1.88
N ILE A 378 -6.23 24.95 -0.73
CA ILE A 378 -7.16 23.84 -0.48
C ILE A 378 -8.52 24.46 -0.15
N HIS A 379 -9.57 23.96 -0.84
CA HIS A 379 -10.91 24.51 -0.70
C HIS A 379 -11.74 23.72 0.32
N TYR A 380 -12.78 24.35 0.85
CA TYR A 380 -13.77 23.64 1.64
C TYR A 380 -14.45 22.56 0.80
N GLY A 381 -14.63 21.35 1.37
CA GLY A 381 -15.21 20.22 0.67
C GLY A 381 -14.25 19.47 -0.26
N GLU A 382 -12.97 19.83 -0.27
CA GLU A 382 -11.93 19.20 -1.09
C GLU A 382 -11.09 18.22 -0.28
N VAL A 383 -10.80 17.05 -0.86
CA VAL A 383 -9.75 16.14 -0.39
C VAL A 383 -8.50 16.42 -1.22
N TYR A 384 -7.48 16.97 -0.59
CA TYR A 384 -6.21 17.30 -1.22
C TYR A 384 -5.10 16.35 -0.77
N GLY A 385 -4.43 15.70 -1.74
CA GLY A 385 -3.34 14.76 -1.51
C GLY A 385 -1.97 15.44 -1.49
N LEU A 386 -1.16 15.19 -0.46
CA LEU A 386 0.24 15.62 -0.41
C LEU A 386 1.12 14.37 -0.51
N LEU A 387 1.64 14.09 -1.71
CA LEU A 387 2.37 12.86 -2.02
C LEU A 387 3.87 13.10 -2.11
N GLY A 388 4.65 12.05 -1.88
CA GLY A 388 6.10 12.11 -1.98
C GLY A 388 6.77 10.93 -1.28
N ALA A 389 8.03 10.68 -1.60
CA ALA A 389 8.84 9.69 -0.90
C ALA A 389 9.02 10.04 0.58
N ASN A 390 9.51 9.09 1.35
CA ASN A 390 9.88 9.32 2.75
C ASN A 390 10.98 10.40 2.80
N GLY A 391 10.81 11.38 3.71
CA GLY A 391 11.73 12.52 3.80
C GLY A 391 11.43 13.68 2.83
N ALA A 392 10.42 13.60 1.95
CA ALA A 392 10.07 14.66 1.01
C ALA A 392 9.49 15.94 1.66
N GLY A 393 9.22 15.94 2.98
CA GLY A 393 8.72 17.12 3.70
C GLY A 393 7.23 17.09 4.05
N LYS A 394 6.48 16.03 3.71
CA LYS A 394 5.02 15.89 3.92
C LYS A 394 4.59 16.13 5.38
N THR A 395 5.08 15.29 6.30
CA THR A 395 4.78 15.41 7.75
C THR A 395 5.24 16.74 8.32
N THR A 396 6.37 17.30 7.83
CA THR A 396 6.84 18.63 8.24
C THR A 396 5.84 19.71 7.83
N THR A 397 5.29 19.61 6.62
CA THR A 397 4.27 20.53 6.11
C THR A 397 3.01 20.47 6.97
N ILE A 398 2.45 19.28 7.21
CA ILE A 398 1.27 19.12 8.07
C ILE A 398 1.52 19.71 9.46
N LYS A 399 2.66 19.41 10.09
CA LYS A 399 2.98 19.93 11.43
C LYS A 399 3.06 21.45 11.46
N MET A 400 3.52 22.10 10.39
CA MET A 400 3.50 23.56 10.29
C MET A 400 2.06 24.09 10.18
N LEU A 401 1.24 23.47 9.33
CA LEU A 401 -0.17 23.85 9.14
C LEU A 401 -1.01 23.67 10.41
N CYS A 402 -0.73 22.61 11.19
CA CYS A 402 -1.35 22.39 12.50
C CYS A 402 -0.82 23.28 13.62
N GLY A 403 0.13 24.18 13.35
CA GLY A 403 0.78 25.00 14.37
C GLY A 403 1.68 24.23 15.35
N LEU A 404 1.98 22.97 15.07
CA LEU A 404 2.85 22.11 15.90
C LEU A 404 4.34 22.40 15.68
N LEU A 405 4.68 22.93 14.50
CA LEU A 405 6.04 23.30 14.13
C LEU A 405 6.07 24.72 13.60
N PRO A 406 6.99 25.61 14.07
CA PRO A 406 7.10 26.96 13.54
C PRO A 406 7.63 26.95 12.10
N ILE A 407 7.18 27.88 11.28
CA ILE A 407 7.71 28.12 9.94
C ILE A 407 9.05 28.88 10.03
N SER A 408 9.92 28.75 9.02
CA SER A 408 11.13 29.56 8.90
C SER A 408 10.86 30.88 8.14
N SER A 409 10.02 30.81 7.10
CA SER A 409 9.51 31.97 6.35
C SER A 409 8.28 31.58 5.55
N GLY A 410 7.61 32.59 4.98
CA GLY A 410 6.37 32.42 4.21
C GLY A 410 5.14 32.87 4.98
N GLN A 411 3.96 32.58 4.42
CA GLN A 411 2.67 32.96 4.99
C GLN A 411 1.71 31.79 4.91
N MET A 412 0.85 31.66 5.92
CA MET A 412 -0.24 30.66 5.96
C MET A 412 -1.51 31.32 6.48
N ALA A 413 -2.63 30.95 5.88
CA ALA A 413 -3.96 31.25 6.38
C ALA A 413 -4.74 29.94 6.53
N ILE A 414 -5.30 29.69 7.71
CA ILE A 414 -6.06 28.48 8.05
C ILE A 414 -7.44 28.94 8.50
N ALA A 415 -8.51 28.50 7.81
CA ALA A 415 -9.88 28.92 8.05
C ALA A 415 -10.03 30.47 8.07
N GLY A 416 -9.27 31.16 7.20
CA GLY A 416 -9.22 32.63 7.12
C GLY A 416 -8.35 33.32 8.17
N GLU A 417 -7.80 32.58 9.14
CA GLU A 417 -6.92 33.14 10.18
C GLU A 417 -5.44 33.09 9.77
N THR A 418 -4.73 34.19 9.88
CA THR A 418 -3.29 34.36 9.53
C THR A 418 -2.39 34.54 10.75
N GLY A 419 -2.97 34.59 11.95
CA GLY A 419 -2.28 34.91 13.21
C GLY A 419 -1.70 33.69 13.93
N ASP A 420 -1.99 33.58 15.24
CA ASP A 420 -1.52 32.49 16.07
C ASP A 420 -2.30 31.19 15.77
N LEU A 421 -1.73 30.32 14.93
CA LEU A 421 -2.30 29.00 14.61
C LEU A 421 -2.36 28.04 15.81
N ARG A 422 -1.84 28.45 16.98
CA ARG A 422 -1.90 27.70 18.23
C ARG A 422 -3.08 28.08 19.11
N SER A 423 -3.90 29.05 18.67
CA SER A 423 -5.05 29.49 19.43
C SER A 423 -6.01 28.32 19.74
N PRO A 424 -6.57 28.21 20.95
CA PRO A 424 -7.51 27.16 21.30
C PRO A 424 -8.74 27.15 20.40
N ALA A 425 -9.21 28.32 19.98
CA ALA A 425 -10.36 28.48 19.10
C ALA A 425 -10.11 27.84 17.71
N LEU A 426 -8.94 28.08 17.11
CA LEU A 426 -8.58 27.48 15.83
C LEU A 426 -8.37 25.96 15.94
N ARG A 427 -7.77 25.48 17.06
CA ARG A 427 -7.60 24.05 17.29
C ARG A 427 -8.90 23.26 17.37
N GLN A 428 -9.98 23.87 17.91
CA GLN A 428 -11.31 23.26 17.93
C GLN A 428 -11.95 23.15 16.54
N ARG A 429 -11.46 23.92 15.55
CA ARG A 429 -11.91 23.87 14.15
C ARG A 429 -11.09 22.89 13.29
N MET A 430 -9.99 22.35 13.87
CA MET A 430 -9.07 21.46 13.17
C MET A 430 -9.05 20.07 13.81
N GLY A 431 -9.06 19.05 12.98
CA GLY A 431 -8.74 17.68 13.37
C GLY A 431 -7.35 17.29 12.86
N TYR A 432 -6.60 16.52 13.64
CA TYR A 432 -5.29 16.02 13.24
C TYR A 432 -5.12 14.56 13.63
N MET A 433 -4.81 13.75 12.65
CA MET A 433 -4.38 12.36 12.83
C MET A 433 -2.93 12.22 12.38
N SER A 434 -2.03 11.90 13.31
CA SER A 434 -0.61 11.74 13.01
C SER A 434 -0.27 10.33 12.57
N GLN A 435 0.83 10.16 11.84
CA GLN A 435 1.36 8.87 11.36
C GLN A 435 1.63 7.88 12.51
N LYS A 436 2.14 8.36 13.65
CA LYS A 436 2.27 7.55 14.86
C LYS A 436 1.01 7.68 15.68
N PHE A 437 0.53 6.56 16.23
CA PHE A 437 -0.67 6.56 17.07
C PHE A 437 -0.57 7.62 18.18
N THR A 438 -1.57 8.50 18.22
CA THR A 438 -1.71 9.48 19.29
C THR A 438 -2.47 8.90 20.49
N LEU A 439 -3.03 7.71 20.36
CA LEU A 439 -3.76 7.03 21.41
C LEU A 439 -2.81 6.60 22.54
N TYR A 440 -3.27 6.70 23.76
CA TYR A 440 -2.56 6.23 24.93
C TYR A 440 -2.74 4.72 25.07
N ASP A 441 -1.65 3.96 24.91
CA ASP A 441 -1.66 2.50 24.91
C ASP A 441 -2.11 1.89 26.25
N ASP A 442 -1.89 2.59 27.36
CA ASP A 442 -2.27 2.18 28.72
C ASP A 442 -3.70 2.55 29.12
N LEU A 443 -4.41 3.29 28.27
CA LEU A 443 -5.83 3.59 28.43
C LEU A 443 -6.68 2.61 27.63
N THR A 444 -7.89 2.37 28.10
CA THR A 444 -8.93 1.66 27.34
C THR A 444 -9.38 2.50 26.13
N ILE A 445 -10.05 1.85 25.19
CA ILE A 445 -10.64 2.53 24.02
C ILE A 445 -11.58 3.65 24.50
N LEU A 446 -12.45 3.34 25.45
CA LEU A 446 -13.41 4.31 26.00
C LEU A 446 -12.72 5.50 26.66
N GLU A 447 -11.70 5.27 27.48
CA GLU A 447 -10.95 6.33 28.16
C GLU A 447 -10.21 7.23 27.16
N ASN A 448 -9.61 6.67 26.09
CA ASN A 448 -9.03 7.44 25.01
C ASN A 448 -10.07 8.35 24.35
N LEU A 449 -11.23 7.81 23.96
CA LEU A 449 -12.29 8.60 23.32
C LEU A 449 -12.86 9.67 24.27
N GLN A 450 -13.01 9.38 25.57
CA GLN A 450 -13.42 10.36 26.56
C GLN A 450 -12.37 11.47 26.72
N PHE A 451 -11.08 11.11 26.76
CA PHE A 451 -9.98 12.08 26.83
C PHE A 451 -10.02 13.04 25.64
N TYR A 452 -10.09 12.53 24.40
CA TYR A 452 -10.13 13.37 23.20
C TYR A 452 -11.43 14.19 23.13
N SER A 453 -12.55 13.65 23.55
CA SER A 453 -13.80 14.43 23.62
C SER A 453 -13.68 15.63 24.55
N GLY A 454 -12.95 15.49 25.67
CA GLY A 454 -12.62 16.58 26.58
C GLY A 454 -11.64 17.59 25.96
N VAL A 455 -10.57 17.11 25.31
CA VAL A 455 -9.58 17.98 24.63
C VAL A 455 -10.22 18.88 23.57
N TYR A 456 -11.17 18.33 22.80
CA TYR A 456 -11.89 19.09 21.75
C TYR A 456 -13.12 19.83 22.27
N GLY A 457 -13.42 19.77 23.59
CA GLY A 457 -14.51 20.51 24.20
C GLY A 457 -15.90 20.05 23.79
N ILE A 458 -16.08 18.77 23.45
CA ILE A 458 -17.38 18.22 23.08
C ILE A 458 -18.33 18.27 24.30
N PRO A 459 -19.54 18.87 24.14
CA PRO A 459 -20.49 18.96 25.24
C PRO A 459 -20.85 17.59 25.83
N PRO A 460 -20.93 17.41 27.16
CA PRO A 460 -21.20 16.11 27.79
C PRO A 460 -22.44 15.37 27.26
N ARG A 461 -23.45 16.13 26.83
CA ARG A 461 -24.69 15.57 26.26
C ARG A 461 -24.46 14.85 24.93
N GLN A 462 -23.44 15.26 24.15
CA GLN A 462 -23.13 14.72 22.82
C GLN A 462 -22.03 13.65 22.89
N GLN A 463 -21.20 13.63 23.94
CA GLN A 463 -20.05 12.74 24.05
C GLN A 463 -20.44 11.27 23.86
N ARG A 464 -21.52 10.81 24.54
CA ARG A 464 -21.96 9.41 24.46
C ARG A 464 -22.33 8.98 23.03
N GLU A 465 -23.03 9.86 22.30
CA GLU A 465 -23.46 9.57 20.93
C GLU A 465 -22.24 9.51 19.98
N LYS A 466 -21.32 10.47 20.08
CA LYS A 466 -20.10 10.53 19.29
C LYS A 466 -19.18 9.33 19.58
N ILE A 467 -18.98 8.97 20.84
CA ILE A 467 -18.20 7.79 21.22
C ILE A 467 -18.84 6.51 20.69
N ARG A 468 -20.16 6.35 20.81
CA ARG A 468 -20.87 5.17 20.25
C ARG A 468 -20.68 5.07 18.74
N TRP A 469 -20.76 6.20 18.02
CA TRP A 469 -20.49 6.20 16.58
C TRP A 469 -19.08 5.74 16.27
N VAL A 470 -18.06 6.24 16.99
CA VAL A 470 -16.66 5.79 16.78
C VAL A 470 -16.54 4.30 17.02
N LEU A 471 -17.13 3.77 18.09
CA LEU A 471 -17.11 2.34 18.39
C LEU A 471 -17.78 1.52 17.27
N ALA A 472 -18.91 1.99 16.75
CA ALA A 472 -19.65 1.32 15.68
C ALA A 472 -18.86 1.27 14.37
N ILE A 473 -18.27 2.40 13.92
CA ILE A 473 -17.45 2.41 12.70
C ILE A 473 -16.16 1.58 12.81
N CYS A 474 -15.67 1.40 14.04
CA CYS A 474 -14.52 0.55 14.31
C CYS A 474 -14.88 -0.93 14.46
N GLY A 475 -16.18 -1.27 14.58
CA GLY A 475 -16.61 -2.62 14.94
C GLY A 475 -16.17 -3.05 16.34
N LEU A 476 -16.10 -2.09 17.29
CA LEU A 476 -15.60 -2.26 18.65
C LEU A 476 -16.70 -2.15 19.71
N GLU A 477 -17.97 -2.20 19.31
CA GLU A 477 -19.10 -2.22 20.22
C GLU A 477 -19.01 -3.43 21.15
N GLY A 478 -19.13 -3.18 22.46
CA GLY A 478 -18.97 -4.20 23.51
C GLY A 478 -17.50 -4.54 23.85
N GLN A 479 -16.53 -3.91 23.19
CA GLN A 479 -15.09 -4.09 23.44
C GLN A 479 -14.41 -2.81 23.94
N GLU A 480 -15.18 -1.81 24.31
CA GLU A 480 -14.73 -0.48 24.72
C GLU A 480 -13.79 -0.47 25.93
N HIS A 481 -13.80 -1.55 26.74
CA HIS A 481 -12.94 -1.71 27.91
C HIS A 481 -11.58 -2.38 27.64
N LEU A 482 -11.32 -2.80 26.38
CA LEU A 482 -10.01 -3.31 26.01
C LEU A 482 -8.96 -2.19 26.07
N LEU A 483 -7.76 -2.54 26.54
CA LEU A 483 -6.62 -1.63 26.49
C LEU A 483 -6.21 -1.39 25.04
N THR A 484 -5.91 -0.15 24.71
CA THR A 484 -5.56 0.24 23.33
C THR A 484 -4.34 -0.52 22.79
N ARG A 485 -3.35 -0.86 23.65
CA ARG A 485 -2.21 -1.69 23.27
C ARG A 485 -2.57 -3.08 22.74
N GLN A 486 -3.74 -3.60 23.09
CA GLN A 486 -4.22 -4.92 22.67
C GLN A 486 -4.85 -4.91 21.28
N LEU A 487 -5.15 -3.72 20.73
CA LEU A 487 -5.75 -3.59 19.41
C LEU A 487 -4.72 -3.87 18.31
N PRO A 488 -5.09 -4.57 17.23
CA PRO A 488 -4.36 -4.58 15.99
C PRO A 488 -4.16 -3.17 15.40
N GLY A 489 -3.10 -2.99 14.59
CA GLY A 489 -2.75 -1.68 14.04
C GLY A 489 -3.88 -0.98 13.29
N GLY A 490 -4.58 -1.69 12.41
CA GLY A 490 -5.71 -1.14 11.65
C GLY A 490 -6.87 -0.66 12.53
N TRP A 491 -7.14 -1.33 13.64
CA TRP A 491 -8.18 -0.90 14.59
C TRP A 491 -7.75 0.34 15.38
N LYS A 492 -6.46 0.43 15.77
CA LYS A 492 -5.90 1.65 16.38
C LYS A 492 -6.05 2.85 15.44
N GLN A 493 -5.82 2.66 14.14
CA GLN A 493 -5.99 3.71 13.12
C GLN A 493 -7.44 4.20 13.07
N ARG A 494 -8.42 3.29 13.04
CA ARG A 494 -9.85 3.66 13.03
C ARG A 494 -10.24 4.45 14.28
N VAL A 495 -9.79 4.02 15.46
CA VAL A 495 -10.08 4.73 16.74
C VAL A 495 -9.41 6.12 16.71
N ALA A 496 -8.16 6.22 16.23
CA ALA A 496 -7.45 7.49 16.13
C ALA A 496 -8.15 8.46 15.15
N PHE A 497 -8.63 7.95 14.00
CA PHE A 497 -9.44 8.74 13.07
C PHE A 497 -10.73 9.22 13.74
N GLY A 498 -11.50 8.31 14.36
CA GLY A 498 -12.73 8.67 15.05
C GLY A 498 -12.50 9.76 16.10
N ALA A 499 -11.41 9.65 16.88
CA ALA A 499 -11.00 10.66 17.86
C ALA A 499 -10.70 12.01 17.18
N SER A 500 -10.08 12.01 15.97
CA SER A 500 -9.72 13.24 15.26
C SER A 500 -10.89 13.97 14.60
N VAL A 501 -12.03 13.28 14.40
CA VAL A 501 -13.20 13.85 13.69
C VAL A 501 -14.44 14.02 14.56
N MET A 502 -14.47 13.45 15.79
CA MET A 502 -15.66 13.43 16.65
C MET A 502 -16.19 14.81 17.05
N HIS A 503 -15.37 15.85 16.96
CA HIS A 503 -15.73 17.26 17.24
C HIS A 503 -16.20 18.03 15.99
N GLU A 504 -16.36 17.35 14.83
CA GLU A 504 -16.81 17.92 13.56
C GLU A 504 -15.92 19.07 13.04
N PRO A 505 -14.62 18.82 12.78
CA PRO A 505 -13.69 19.87 12.36
C PRO A 505 -14.06 20.42 10.97
N GLU A 506 -13.75 21.72 10.76
CA GLU A 506 -13.85 22.36 9.44
C GLU A 506 -12.68 21.98 8.53
N ILE A 507 -11.52 21.69 9.15
CA ILE A 507 -10.28 21.29 8.46
C ILE A 507 -9.74 20.03 9.11
N LEU A 508 -9.39 19.03 8.30
CA LEU A 508 -8.87 17.76 8.76
C LEU A 508 -7.51 17.47 8.13
N PHE A 509 -6.52 17.23 8.96
CA PHE A 509 -5.17 16.80 8.56
C PHE A 509 -4.98 15.33 8.87
N LEU A 510 -4.64 14.53 7.86
CA LEU A 510 -4.45 13.09 7.95
C LEU A 510 -3.05 12.72 7.47
N ASP A 511 -2.17 12.31 8.37
CA ASP A 511 -0.79 11.94 8.04
C ASP A 511 -0.66 10.42 7.93
N GLU A 512 -0.66 9.90 6.70
CA GLU A 512 -0.66 8.47 6.34
C GLU A 512 -1.75 7.66 7.09
N PRO A 513 -3.04 8.05 6.96
CA PRO A 513 -4.11 7.53 7.81
C PRO A 513 -4.40 6.03 7.66
N THR A 514 -4.03 5.44 6.55
CA THR A 514 -4.33 4.04 6.19
C THR A 514 -3.08 3.17 6.10
N SER A 515 -1.94 3.66 6.59
CA SER A 515 -0.71 2.87 6.63
C SER A 515 -0.88 1.62 7.51
N GLY A 516 -0.63 0.42 6.94
CA GLY A 516 -0.82 -0.85 7.61
C GLY A 516 -2.29 -1.24 7.83
N VAL A 517 -3.22 -0.64 7.10
CA VAL A 517 -4.65 -0.97 7.11
C VAL A 517 -4.97 -1.85 5.89
N ASP A 518 -5.71 -2.92 6.10
CA ASP A 518 -6.14 -3.82 5.02
C ASP A 518 -7.09 -3.16 4.01
N VAL A 519 -7.27 -3.78 2.85
CA VAL A 519 -8.05 -3.24 1.71
C VAL A 519 -9.49 -2.87 2.10
N LEU A 520 -10.18 -3.72 2.88
CA LEU A 520 -11.57 -3.46 3.29
C LEU A 520 -11.67 -2.27 4.23
N ALA A 521 -10.83 -2.29 5.25
CA ALA A 521 -10.76 -1.22 6.21
C ALA A 521 -10.34 0.09 5.54
N ARG A 522 -9.44 0.03 4.54
CA ARG A 522 -9.01 1.17 3.74
C ARG A 522 -10.16 1.77 2.94
N GLN A 523 -10.96 0.95 2.25
CA GLN A 523 -12.14 1.43 1.52
C GLN A 523 -13.13 2.13 2.43
N GLN A 524 -13.46 1.53 3.59
CA GLN A 524 -14.37 2.13 4.56
C GLN A 524 -13.83 3.47 5.08
N PHE A 525 -12.51 3.54 5.28
CA PHE A 525 -11.83 4.75 5.73
C PHE A 525 -11.96 5.87 4.69
N TRP A 526 -11.73 5.56 3.43
CA TRP A 526 -11.86 6.53 2.34
C TRP A 526 -13.32 6.95 2.10
N GLN A 527 -14.28 6.04 2.28
CA GLN A 527 -15.70 6.42 2.28
C GLN A 527 -16.01 7.48 3.36
N LEU A 528 -15.51 7.28 4.59
CA LEU A 528 -15.67 8.26 5.66
C LEU A 528 -14.98 9.59 5.34
N ILE A 529 -13.74 9.58 4.82
CA ILE A 529 -13.03 10.79 4.39
C ILE A 529 -13.88 11.56 3.36
N ASN A 530 -14.36 10.86 2.33
CA ASN A 530 -15.19 11.46 1.29
C ASN A 530 -16.52 12.00 1.84
N ASP A 531 -17.13 11.32 2.81
CA ASP A 531 -18.35 11.79 3.46
C ASP A 531 -18.12 13.09 4.26
N PHE A 532 -16.98 13.21 4.95
CA PHE A 532 -16.61 14.45 5.62
C PHE A 532 -16.36 15.57 4.62
N ALA A 533 -15.67 15.31 3.51
CA ALA A 533 -15.45 16.30 2.45
C ALA A 533 -16.75 16.74 1.80
N ARG A 534 -17.63 15.82 1.39
CA ARG A 534 -18.96 16.11 0.82
C ARG A 534 -19.81 17.00 1.72
N ASN A 535 -19.55 16.95 3.01
CA ASN A 535 -20.22 17.78 4.00
C ASN A 535 -19.46 19.09 4.28
N GLY A 536 -18.44 19.41 3.47
CA GLY A 536 -17.73 20.68 3.44
C GLY A 536 -16.43 20.75 4.25
N THR A 537 -16.00 19.67 4.93
CA THR A 537 -14.70 19.65 5.59
C THR A 537 -13.58 19.71 4.54
N ALA A 538 -12.62 20.63 4.70
CA ALA A 538 -11.40 20.65 3.89
C ALA A 538 -10.42 19.62 4.45
N ILE A 539 -9.91 18.71 3.61
CA ILE A 539 -9.10 17.59 4.06
C ILE A 539 -7.74 17.59 3.35
N LEU A 540 -6.66 17.59 4.12
CA LEU A 540 -5.31 17.36 3.61
C LEU A 540 -4.83 15.98 4.07
N VAL A 541 -4.57 15.10 3.09
CA VAL A 541 -4.10 13.73 3.32
C VAL A 541 -2.67 13.60 2.82
N THR A 542 -1.77 13.03 3.62
CA THR A 542 -0.51 12.50 3.10
C THR A 542 -0.64 11.02 2.88
N THR A 543 -0.11 10.51 1.79
CA THR A 543 0.03 9.09 1.52
C THR A 543 1.24 8.83 0.63
N HIS A 544 1.73 7.62 0.66
CA HIS A 544 2.69 7.07 -0.29
C HIS A 544 2.08 5.93 -1.14
N TYR A 545 0.79 5.65 -0.95
CA TYR A 545 0.03 4.70 -1.77
C TYR A 545 -0.65 5.44 -2.92
N MET A 546 -0.30 5.07 -4.16
CA MET A 546 -0.80 5.78 -5.35
C MET A 546 -2.29 5.51 -5.61
N ASN A 547 -2.78 4.32 -5.31
CA ASN A 547 -4.21 3.98 -5.36
C ASN A 547 -5.05 4.81 -4.38
N GLU A 548 -4.51 5.13 -3.20
CA GLU A 548 -5.17 6.05 -2.27
C GLU A 548 -5.17 7.48 -2.78
N ALA A 549 -4.06 7.90 -3.39
CA ALA A 549 -3.97 9.23 -3.96
C ALA A 549 -5.01 9.48 -5.06
N GLU A 550 -5.39 8.44 -5.81
CA GLU A 550 -6.48 8.52 -6.79
C GLU A 550 -7.86 8.83 -6.19
N GLN A 551 -8.03 8.68 -4.87
CA GLN A 551 -9.23 9.09 -4.13
C GLN A 551 -9.29 10.61 -3.86
N CYS A 552 -8.16 11.32 -4.02
CA CYS A 552 -8.10 12.76 -3.81
C CYS A 552 -8.69 13.52 -4.99
N ASN A 553 -9.40 14.63 -4.73
CA ASN A 553 -9.90 15.50 -5.79
C ASN A 553 -8.75 16.18 -6.55
N ARG A 554 -7.77 16.67 -5.80
CA ARG A 554 -6.50 17.22 -6.29
C ARG A 554 -5.36 16.75 -5.40
N MET A 555 -4.16 16.77 -5.96
CA MET A 555 -2.96 16.38 -5.22
C MET A 555 -1.74 17.15 -5.73
N CYS A 556 -0.67 17.16 -4.94
CA CYS A 556 0.64 17.57 -5.40
C CYS A 556 1.72 16.55 -5.04
N PHE A 557 2.74 16.49 -5.89
CA PHE A 557 3.96 15.71 -5.64
C PHE A 557 5.03 16.59 -5.01
N MET A 558 5.58 16.09 -3.90
CA MET A 558 6.72 16.71 -3.22
C MET A 558 8.00 15.89 -3.43
N VAL A 559 9.05 16.57 -3.86
CA VAL A 559 10.41 16.02 -4.01
C VAL A 559 11.39 16.98 -3.34
N ALA A 560 12.22 16.45 -2.43
CA ALA A 560 13.24 17.22 -1.71
C ALA A 560 12.72 18.57 -1.14
N GLY A 561 11.52 18.55 -0.55
CA GLY A 561 10.88 19.72 0.03
C GLY A 561 10.17 20.67 -0.94
N ARG A 562 10.19 20.40 -2.25
CA ARG A 562 9.58 21.23 -3.30
C ARG A 562 8.35 20.56 -3.91
N LYS A 563 7.37 21.36 -4.31
CA LYS A 563 6.25 20.91 -5.13
C LYS A 563 6.71 20.82 -6.59
N VAL A 564 6.58 19.64 -7.23
CA VAL A 564 7.01 19.40 -8.61
C VAL A 564 5.85 19.23 -9.58
N ALA A 565 4.70 18.71 -9.11
CA ALA A 565 3.49 18.58 -9.92
C ALA A 565 2.26 18.85 -9.06
N GLU A 566 1.17 19.33 -9.68
CA GLU A 566 -0.14 19.55 -9.01
C GLU A 566 -1.28 19.36 -10.00
N GLY A 567 -2.37 18.74 -9.56
CA GLY A 567 -3.59 18.53 -10.35
C GLY A 567 -4.43 17.38 -9.83
N SER A 568 -5.49 17.01 -10.54
CA SER A 568 -6.18 15.74 -10.32
C SER A 568 -5.33 14.57 -10.83
N ALA A 569 -5.64 13.33 -10.40
CA ALA A 569 -4.95 12.13 -10.89
C ALA A 569 -4.93 12.07 -12.42
N SER A 570 -6.05 12.37 -13.05
CA SER A 570 -6.17 12.40 -14.51
C SER A 570 -5.29 13.46 -15.16
N GLN A 571 -5.25 14.66 -14.59
CA GLN A 571 -4.42 15.78 -15.10
C GLN A 571 -2.94 15.46 -14.99
N ILE A 572 -2.49 14.92 -13.85
CA ILE A 572 -1.08 14.57 -13.62
C ILE A 572 -0.66 13.44 -14.59
N LYS A 573 -1.49 12.41 -14.77
CA LYS A 573 -1.21 11.32 -15.75
C LYS A 573 -1.15 11.84 -17.19
N ALA A 574 -2.07 12.73 -17.57
CA ALA A 574 -2.11 13.29 -18.92
C ALA A 574 -0.97 14.28 -19.20
N ALA A 575 -0.43 14.93 -18.18
CA ALA A 575 0.69 15.88 -18.30
C ALA A 575 2.07 15.19 -18.45
N GLN A 576 2.14 13.85 -18.28
CA GLN A 576 3.41 13.15 -18.39
C GLN A 576 3.95 13.21 -19.83
N PRO A 577 5.24 13.58 -20.01
CA PRO A 577 5.85 13.54 -21.33
C PRO A 577 6.07 12.11 -21.78
N GLY A 578 6.01 11.90 -23.10
CA GLY A 578 6.22 10.58 -23.72
C GLY A 578 5.00 9.67 -23.66
N GLN A 579 5.25 8.37 -23.73
CA GLN A 579 4.23 7.32 -23.73
C GLN A 579 4.73 6.08 -22.99
N LEU A 580 3.84 5.43 -22.25
CA LEU A 580 4.09 4.15 -21.59
C LEU A 580 3.69 3.01 -22.53
N PHE A 581 4.57 2.03 -22.67
CA PHE A 581 4.32 0.81 -23.43
C PHE A 581 4.43 -0.41 -22.53
N GLU A 582 3.55 -1.36 -22.76
CA GLU A 582 3.64 -2.71 -22.23
C GLU A 582 4.24 -3.61 -23.31
N LEU A 583 5.33 -4.31 -22.96
CA LEU A 583 6.01 -5.25 -23.83
C LEU A 583 5.83 -6.68 -23.31
N ARG A 584 5.42 -7.57 -24.19
CA ARG A 584 5.44 -9.01 -23.95
C ARG A 584 6.65 -9.63 -24.61
N VAL A 585 7.53 -10.24 -23.84
CA VAL A 585 8.82 -10.79 -24.32
C VAL A 585 8.95 -12.26 -23.92
N ALA A 586 9.69 -13.04 -24.71
CA ALA A 586 9.87 -14.46 -24.43
C ALA A 586 10.78 -14.74 -23.23
N GLN A 587 11.74 -13.85 -22.96
CA GLN A 587 12.74 -13.97 -21.89
C GLN A 587 12.74 -12.68 -21.07
N LEU A 588 11.87 -12.63 -20.07
CA LEU A 588 11.55 -11.41 -19.31
C LEU A 588 12.80 -10.76 -18.69
N GLN A 589 13.55 -11.50 -17.87
CA GLN A 589 14.71 -10.97 -17.15
C GLN A 589 15.84 -10.53 -18.08
N ALA A 590 16.17 -11.35 -19.09
CA ALA A 590 17.22 -11.01 -20.04
C ALA A 590 16.88 -9.75 -20.85
N SER A 591 15.61 -9.58 -21.21
CA SER A 591 15.10 -8.39 -21.90
C SER A 591 15.16 -7.16 -20.97
N TYR A 592 14.74 -7.29 -19.72
CA TYR A 592 14.82 -6.24 -18.71
C TYR A 592 16.27 -5.77 -18.50
N ASP A 593 17.21 -6.69 -18.26
CA ASP A 593 18.61 -6.36 -18.05
C ASP A 593 19.22 -5.67 -19.29
N ARG A 594 18.87 -6.15 -20.49
CA ARG A 594 19.33 -5.57 -21.76
C ARG A 594 18.83 -4.14 -21.94
N LEU A 595 17.56 -3.89 -21.68
CA LEU A 595 16.96 -2.56 -21.82
C LEU A 595 17.51 -1.57 -20.80
N ARG A 596 17.72 -1.97 -19.54
CA ARG A 596 18.31 -1.12 -18.49
C ARG A 596 19.77 -0.72 -18.74
N GLN A 597 20.47 -1.42 -19.59
CA GLN A 597 21.83 -1.01 -20.01
C GLN A 597 21.79 0.16 -21.01
N HIS A 598 20.66 0.41 -21.69
CA HIS A 598 20.55 1.37 -22.79
C HIS A 598 19.54 2.49 -22.48
N LEU A 599 18.57 2.25 -21.61
CA LEU A 599 17.61 3.22 -21.12
C LEU A 599 17.93 3.57 -19.67
N GLU A 600 17.49 4.73 -19.22
CA GLU A 600 17.58 5.08 -17.80
C GLU A 600 16.83 4.05 -16.95
N PRO A 601 17.40 3.59 -15.83
CA PRO A 601 16.85 2.45 -15.05
C PRO A 601 15.39 2.60 -14.64
N TRP A 602 14.92 3.82 -14.38
CA TRP A 602 13.55 4.09 -13.97
C TRP A 602 12.53 3.94 -15.09
N ARG A 603 12.98 4.01 -16.36
CA ARG A 603 12.11 3.89 -17.55
C ARG A 603 11.67 2.46 -17.83
N VAL A 604 12.30 1.46 -17.21
CA VAL A 604 12.02 0.04 -17.44
C VAL A 604 11.67 -0.63 -16.13
N SER A 605 10.55 -1.33 -16.07
CA SER A 605 10.12 -2.10 -14.90
C SER A 605 9.49 -3.42 -15.30
N ILE A 606 9.56 -4.40 -14.38
CA ILE A 606 8.88 -5.69 -14.52
C ILE A 606 7.48 -5.57 -13.89
N PHE A 607 6.47 -6.05 -14.62
CA PHE A 607 5.09 -6.06 -14.15
C PHE A 607 4.44 -7.42 -14.49
N GLY A 608 4.44 -8.34 -13.53
CA GLY A 608 4.05 -9.73 -13.76
C GLY A 608 4.92 -10.38 -14.83
N ASP A 609 4.30 -10.88 -15.91
CA ASP A 609 4.96 -11.51 -17.06
C ASP A 609 5.37 -10.52 -18.17
N ARG A 610 5.36 -9.20 -17.93
CA ARG A 610 5.54 -8.14 -18.91
C ARG A 610 6.54 -7.09 -18.46
N LEU A 611 7.01 -6.29 -19.42
CA LEU A 611 7.83 -5.11 -19.17
C LEU A 611 7.01 -3.85 -19.46
N HIS A 612 7.07 -2.90 -18.55
CA HIS A 612 6.62 -1.54 -18.79
C HIS A 612 7.82 -0.67 -19.15
N ILE A 613 7.71 0.08 -20.24
CA ILE A 613 8.75 1.02 -20.66
C ILE A 613 8.17 2.41 -20.94
N VAL A 614 8.87 3.45 -20.49
CA VAL A 614 8.53 4.85 -20.74
C VAL A 614 9.44 5.36 -21.87
N LEU A 615 8.84 5.82 -22.97
CA LEU A 615 9.54 6.39 -24.10
C LEU A 615 9.14 7.84 -24.29
N ASP A 616 10.12 8.77 -24.32
CA ASP A 616 9.86 10.20 -24.51
C ASP A 616 9.54 10.52 -25.98
N HIS A 617 10.19 9.79 -26.92
CA HIS A 617 9.98 9.89 -28.36
C HIS A 617 9.54 8.55 -28.94
N PRO A 618 8.26 8.14 -28.76
CA PRO A 618 7.77 6.79 -29.06
C PRO A 618 8.14 6.24 -30.43
N HIS A 619 7.98 7.07 -31.49
CA HIS A 619 8.22 6.64 -32.88
C HIS A 619 9.68 6.28 -33.16
N GLN A 620 10.64 6.91 -32.48
CA GLN A 620 12.06 6.65 -32.68
C GLN A 620 12.59 5.60 -31.70
N GLU A 621 12.25 5.76 -30.43
CA GLU A 621 12.77 4.92 -29.35
C GLU A 621 12.19 3.49 -29.40
N LEU A 622 10.94 3.30 -29.84
CA LEU A 622 10.34 1.97 -29.95
C LEU A 622 11.12 1.10 -30.97
N SER A 623 11.44 1.65 -32.14
CA SER A 623 12.24 0.95 -33.13
C SER A 623 13.65 0.62 -32.63
N GLN A 624 14.22 1.48 -31.77
CA GLN A 624 15.52 1.20 -31.14
C GLN A 624 15.39 0.05 -30.12
N VAL A 625 14.34 0.05 -29.30
CA VAL A 625 14.03 -1.04 -28.35
C VAL A 625 13.87 -2.37 -29.08
N GLU A 626 13.09 -2.42 -30.15
CA GLU A 626 12.92 -3.60 -31.00
C GLU A 626 14.26 -4.10 -31.55
N SER A 627 15.07 -3.18 -32.11
CA SER A 627 16.40 -3.50 -32.65
C SER A 627 17.34 -4.03 -31.55
N LEU A 628 17.35 -3.44 -30.38
CA LEU A 628 18.17 -3.88 -29.23
C LEU A 628 17.82 -5.29 -28.76
N LEU A 629 16.53 -5.60 -28.69
CA LEU A 629 16.05 -6.93 -28.33
C LEU A 629 16.37 -7.96 -29.42
N GLN A 630 16.16 -7.59 -30.67
CA GLN A 630 16.46 -8.46 -31.82
C GLN A 630 17.96 -8.79 -31.91
N GLN A 631 18.84 -7.81 -31.74
CA GLN A 631 20.31 -8.00 -31.74
C GLN A 631 20.76 -8.96 -30.61
N ALA A 632 20.03 -9.00 -29.51
CA ALA A 632 20.30 -9.89 -28.38
C ALA A 632 19.61 -11.26 -28.50
N ASN A 633 18.93 -11.57 -29.61
CA ASN A 633 18.09 -12.76 -29.78
C ASN A 633 17.00 -12.91 -28.70
N LEU A 634 16.40 -11.80 -28.29
CA LEU A 634 15.32 -11.73 -27.30
C LEU A 634 14.01 -11.39 -28.02
N PRO A 635 13.17 -12.36 -28.40
CA PRO A 635 11.97 -12.09 -29.19
C PRO A 635 10.97 -11.22 -28.44
N LEU A 636 10.58 -10.11 -29.06
CA LEU A 636 9.42 -9.31 -28.70
C LEU A 636 8.17 -9.99 -29.26
N LEU A 637 7.23 -10.35 -28.40
CA LEU A 637 6.02 -11.09 -28.76
C LEU A 637 4.86 -10.15 -29.07
N ASP A 638 4.72 -9.08 -28.27
CA ASP A 638 3.67 -8.09 -28.40
C ASP A 638 4.10 -6.74 -27.81
N THR A 639 3.51 -5.66 -28.31
CA THR A 639 3.75 -4.30 -27.85
C THR A 639 2.46 -3.51 -27.94
N GLN A 640 2.03 -2.94 -26.82
CA GLN A 640 0.86 -2.07 -26.80
C GLN A 640 1.10 -0.81 -25.97
N PRO A 641 0.60 0.36 -26.45
CA PRO A 641 0.60 1.55 -25.63
C PRO A 641 -0.45 1.42 -24.52
N ILE A 642 -0.07 1.80 -23.31
CA ILE A 642 -0.96 1.81 -22.16
C ILE A 642 -0.98 3.20 -21.51
N PRO A 643 -2.05 3.58 -20.78
CA PRO A 643 -2.05 4.84 -20.05
C PRO A 643 -1.06 4.80 -18.88
N PHE A 644 -0.47 5.96 -18.57
CA PHE A 644 0.35 6.10 -17.36
C PHE A 644 -0.47 5.77 -16.12
N SER A 645 0.09 4.98 -15.21
CA SER A 645 -0.38 4.89 -13.84
C SER A 645 0.07 6.12 -13.05
N LEU A 646 -0.54 6.37 -11.89
CA LEU A 646 -0.09 7.45 -11.01
C LEU A 646 1.31 7.14 -10.42
N GLU A 647 1.64 5.86 -10.25
CA GLU A 647 2.99 5.40 -9.84
C GLU A 647 4.04 5.76 -10.88
N ASP A 648 3.80 5.47 -12.16
CA ASP A 648 4.73 5.81 -13.24
C ASP A 648 4.92 7.32 -13.36
N ALA A 649 3.82 8.09 -13.25
CA ALA A 649 3.86 9.54 -13.26
C ALA A 649 4.71 10.09 -12.09
N PHE A 650 4.50 9.57 -10.88
CA PHE A 650 5.26 9.98 -9.69
C PHE A 650 6.75 9.68 -9.84
N ILE A 651 7.11 8.46 -10.26
CA ILE A 651 8.51 8.08 -10.45
C ILE A 651 9.17 8.95 -11.53
N GLY A 652 8.47 9.18 -12.64
CA GLY A 652 8.96 10.07 -13.71
C GLY A 652 9.24 11.49 -13.20
N GLU A 653 8.33 12.09 -12.43
CA GLU A 653 8.51 13.43 -11.85
C GLU A 653 9.67 13.49 -10.85
N VAL A 654 9.81 12.48 -9.98
CA VAL A 654 10.93 12.41 -9.02
C VAL A 654 12.27 12.36 -9.75
N GLN A 655 12.39 11.55 -10.78
CA GLN A 655 13.63 11.38 -11.53
C GLN A 655 14.00 12.65 -12.31
N ARG A 656 13.03 13.28 -12.99
CA ARG A 656 13.25 14.54 -13.71
C ARG A 656 13.60 15.70 -12.79
N ALA A 657 13.07 15.71 -11.55
CA ALA A 657 13.42 16.72 -10.55
C ALA A 657 14.82 16.53 -9.94
N GLY A 658 15.61 15.55 -10.42
CA GLY A 658 16.95 15.24 -9.90
C GLY A 658 16.93 14.62 -8.51
N GLY A 659 15.79 14.04 -8.11
CA GLY A 659 15.63 13.28 -6.88
C GLY A 659 16.35 11.94 -7.02
N ALA A 660 17.63 11.89 -6.66
CA ALA A 660 18.27 10.61 -6.40
C ALA A 660 17.50 9.93 -5.23
N PRO A 661 17.28 8.61 -5.27
CA PRO A 661 16.75 7.91 -4.11
C PRO A 661 17.65 8.17 -2.91
N PRO A 662 17.08 8.41 -1.71
CA PRO A 662 17.82 8.76 -0.50
C PRO A 662 18.85 7.71 -0.09
#